data_8d82fd9684b8e7fc95548ea880f45d45
#
_entry.id   8d82fd9684b8e7fc95548ea880f45d45
#
_cell.length_a   1.000
_cell.length_b   1.000
_cell.length_c   1.000
_cell.angle_alpha   90.00
_cell.angle_beta   90.00
_cell.angle_gamma   90.00
#
_symmetry.space_group_name_H-M   'P 1'
#
loop_
_entity.id
_entity.type
_entity.pdbx_description
1 polymer ?
#
loop_
_entity_poly.entity_id
_entity_poly.type
_entity_poly.pdbx_seq_one_letter_code
_entity_poly.pdbx_strand_id
1 'polypeptide(L)'
;MYKKYIFLLGLLLPLSLFAQNFSKGSVVDENNTPLIGADVYWEGTQIGTSTDNEGAFTLKRPEGSSTLVVSYVGYKKKTVKVSDNTPLHIQLEPETTLEEVVVSYKRANTMKSQWQVADVHTMSSGELLKAACCNLSESFSTNPSIDVNFSDAVTGNKQIKMLGLTSPYILMAEENNPTMRGASQAYGLSFVPGTWIESIQITKGAGSVINGYESISGQINYEIEKPISAIPFFLNLYASEDNRYEINAHTNKKLSDKWATTLFAHGNVRQQKADHNHDGFIDNPIGNQINLLNRWQYADAQKGWVGFLNLHYMKDERQAGELRFNPLTDKGTTNAWGSEVNSERFSVSNKIGYVFPDTPHKSIGLQNSFQSHKQDSYFGLNRYDIHQKSWYGNLIYNSIITNTKHKFATGLNGTYDDYNEMLSTMALTGDFSRVDRSVGAFFEYTYDNLSNFSFVAGVRADSHNHLGNFITPRLHVRYNPWKQATFRVSAGRGKRAANVIAENQQLLASAREFTIVGGDGGKLYGLNPEIAWNYGVSFLQAFKVLGKNAEFSIDFYRTDFDNQVVVDLDNSPQQALFYNLNGNSFANSLQAEFSITPAKGLDFKAAYKYYDVQTQFTKGQLEKTLTPKHRWFANVAYETPERHENNHSQWKFDVTFNWLGEQRLPTTATNPVVYRLSDYAPSFATLNAQITKVFSKTFEIYVGGENITNYKQENGILATNDPFGAYFDSTMQYAPAFGQMYYAGLRFKIL
;
A
#
# COMPACT_ATOMS: atom_id res chain seq x y z
N MET A 1 -71.39 15.15 12.29
CA MET A 1 -72.07 14.32 11.30
C MET A 1 -71.13 13.68 10.35
N TYR A 2 -71.03 12.38 10.42
CA TYR A 2 -70.68 11.41 9.39
C TYR A 2 -69.37 11.46 8.59
N LYS A 3 -68.65 10.34 8.78
CA LYS A 3 -67.86 9.49 7.91
C LYS A 3 -66.40 9.83 7.80
N LYS A 4 -65.61 9.13 8.59
CA LYS A 4 -64.21 8.72 8.29
C LYS A 4 -63.90 7.39 9.00
N TYR A 5 -64.36 6.31 8.47
CA TYR A 5 -63.82 4.96 8.70
C TYR A 5 -63.95 4.23 7.39
N ILE A 6 -62.85 3.96 6.71
CA ILE A 6 -62.54 2.92 5.71
C ILE A 6 -61.18 3.32 5.10
N PHE A 7 -60.13 2.83 5.68
CA PHE A 7 -58.89 2.45 4.98
C PHE A 7 -57.93 1.84 6.01
N LEU A 8 -58.33 0.71 6.56
CA LEU A 8 -57.46 -0.13 7.37
C LEU A 8 -57.79 -1.59 7.11
N LEU A 9 -57.63 -1.99 5.84
CA LEU A 9 -57.72 -3.42 5.48
C LEU A 9 -56.97 -3.60 4.16
N GLY A 10 -55.71 -3.99 4.22
CA GLY A 10 -54.98 -4.32 3.00
C GLY A 10 -53.45 -4.35 3.15
N LEU A 11 -52.94 -4.91 4.24
CA LEU A 11 -51.50 -5.29 4.25
C LEU A 11 -51.28 -6.55 5.12
N LEU A 12 -52.03 -7.60 4.84
CA LEU A 12 -51.67 -8.97 5.20
C LEU A 12 -50.95 -9.58 4.00
N LEU A 13 -49.69 -9.20 3.82
CA LEU A 13 -48.73 -9.98 3.05
C LEU A 13 -48.39 -11.23 3.88
N PRO A 14 -48.46 -12.43 3.32
CA PRO A 14 -48.01 -13.62 4.02
C PRO A 14 -46.50 -13.46 4.30
N LEU A 15 -46.13 -13.36 5.57
CA LEU A 15 -44.78 -13.64 6.04
C LEU A 15 -44.52 -15.12 5.72
N SER A 16 -43.95 -15.35 4.54
CA SER A 16 -43.34 -16.63 4.23
C SER A 16 -42.19 -16.81 5.24
N LEU A 17 -42.45 -17.56 6.27
CA LEU A 17 -41.42 -18.11 7.17
C LEU A 17 -40.51 -19.00 6.29
N PHE A 18 -39.51 -18.42 5.70
CA PHE A 18 -38.38 -19.20 5.19
C PHE A 18 -37.74 -19.84 6.42
N ALA A 19 -37.99 -21.11 6.63
CA ALA A 19 -37.26 -21.92 7.58
C ALA A 19 -35.76 -21.82 7.21
N GLN A 20 -35.01 -21.01 7.93
CA GLN A 20 -33.58 -20.90 7.71
C GLN A 20 -32.95 -22.21 8.22
N ASN A 21 -32.42 -23.01 7.30
CA ASN A 21 -31.70 -24.22 7.64
C ASN A 21 -30.34 -23.83 8.29
N PHE A 22 -30.24 -24.06 9.60
CA PHE A 22 -28.99 -23.90 10.34
C PHE A 22 -28.43 -25.29 10.71
N SER A 23 -27.13 -25.47 10.47
CA SER A 23 -26.40 -26.59 11.06
C SER A 23 -25.80 -26.14 12.39
N LYS A 24 -25.98 -26.93 13.42
CA LYS A 24 -25.48 -26.69 14.78
C LYS A 24 -24.58 -27.84 15.18
N GLY A 25 -23.64 -27.57 16.08
CA GLY A 25 -22.79 -28.62 16.60
C GLY A 25 -21.77 -28.10 17.60
N SER A 26 -20.89 -29.00 18.04
CA SER A 26 -19.76 -28.70 18.88
C SER A 26 -18.47 -29.28 18.28
N VAL A 27 -17.36 -28.59 18.51
CA VAL A 27 -16.00 -29.03 18.13
C VAL A 27 -15.19 -29.24 19.39
N VAL A 28 -14.58 -30.42 19.51
CA VAL A 28 -13.80 -30.82 20.70
C VAL A 28 -12.46 -31.41 20.28
N ASP A 29 -11.50 -31.47 21.20
CA ASP A 29 -10.24 -32.19 21.06
C ASP A 29 -10.39 -33.69 21.27
N GLU A 30 -9.29 -34.46 21.28
CA GLU A 30 -9.23 -35.90 21.53
C GLU A 30 -9.66 -36.28 22.95
N ASN A 31 -9.65 -35.31 23.89
CA ASN A 31 -10.06 -35.50 25.29
C ASN A 31 -11.47 -35.03 25.58
N ASN A 32 -12.25 -34.69 24.52
CA ASN A 32 -13.57 -34.04 24.59
C ASN A 32 -13.56 -32.63 25.23
N THR A 33 -12.42 -31.93 25.24
CA THR A 33 -12.34 -30.54 25.67
C THR A 33 -12.85 -29.62 24.55
N PRO A 34 -13.74 -28.65 24.83
CA PRO A 34 -14.23 -27.74 23.81
C PRO A 34 -13.11 -26.94 23.12
N LEU A 35 -13.08 -26.94 21.80
CA LEU A 35 -12.15 -26.14 21.01
C LEU A 35 -12.79 -24.78 20.68
N ILE A 36 -12.35 -23.75 21.39
CA ILE A 36 -12.86 -22.39 21.28
C ILE A 36 -12.20 -21.68 20.09
N GLY A 37 -12.99 -21.08 19.18
CA GLY A 37 -12.45 -20.38 18.03
C GLY A 37 -12.02 -21.30 16.87
N ALA A 38 -12.44 -22.55 16.87
CA ALA A 38 -12.27 -23.42 15.71
C ALA A 38 -13.10 -22.91 14.52
N ASP A 39 -12.50 -22.78 13.35
CA ASP A 39 -13.17 -22.33 12.14
C ASP A 39 -14.02 -23.45 11.58
N VAL A 40 -15.30 -23.16 11.34
CA VAL A 40 -16.31 -24.06 10.78
C VAL A 40 -16.91 -23.43 9.55
N TYR A 41 -16.75 -24.03 8.36
CA TYR A 41 -17.24 -23.42 7.12
C TYR A 41 -17.70 -24.47 6.09
N TRP A 42 -18.57 -24.07 5.18
CA TRP A 42 -19.04 -24.94 4.10
C TRP A 42 -18.01 -24.99 2.98
N GLU A 43 -17.65 -26.21 2.57
CA GLU A 43 -16.69 -26.45 1.49
C GLU A 43 -17.12 -25.75 0.18
N GLY A 44 -16.19 -25.06 -0.46
CA GLY A 44 -16.45 -24.34 -1.70
C GLY A 44 -17.32 -23.08 -1.53
N THR A 45 -17.59 -22.64 -0.29
CA THR A 45 -18.36 -21.44 0.01
C THR A 45 -17.53 -20.50 0.91
N GLN A 46 -18.02 -19.29 1.08
CA GLN A 46 -17.47 -18.31 2.01
C GLN A 46 -18.31 -18.20 3.31
N ILE A 47 -19.19 -19.18 3.55
CA ILE A 47 -20.06 -19.19 4.72
C ILE A 47 -19.41 -20.03 5.80
N GLY A 48 -18.96 -19.36 6.85
CA GLY A 48 -18.27 -19.95 8.00
C GLY A 48 -18.63 -19.24 9.30
N THR A 49 -18.22 -19.85 10.40
CA THR A 49 -18.29 -19.31 11.76
C THR A 49 -17.13 -19.88 12.57
N SER A 50 -16.87 -19.30 13.74
CA SER A 50 -15.97 -19.90 14.72
C SER A 50 -16.76 -20.40 15.93
N THR A 51 -16.25 -21.43 16.62
CA THR A 51 -16.86 -21.98 17.83
C THR A 51 -16.77 -21.00 19.02
N ASP A 52 -17.77 -21.01 19.88
CA ASP A 52 -17.86 -20.24 21.12
C ASP A 52 -17.07 -20.87 22.29
N ASN A 53 -17.25 -20.36 23.52
CA ASN A 53 -16.54 -20.82 24.72
C ASN A 53 -16.87 -22.27 25.12
N GLU A 54 -18.01 -22.78 24.71
CA GLU A 54 -18.44 -24.16 24.90
C GLU A 54 -18.09 -25.06 23.69
N GLY A 55 -17.27 -24.53 22.74
CA GLY A 55 -16.95 -25.22 21.50
C GLY A 55 -18.11 -25.33 20.53
N ALA A 56 -19.25 -24.68 20.80
CA ALA A 56 -20.45 -24.80 20.01
C ALA A 56 -20.44 -23.84 18.81
N PHE A 57 -21.10 -24.25 17.71
CA PHE A 57 -21.29 -23.42 16.53
C PHE A 57 -22.73 -23.47 16.02
N THR A 58 -23.14 -22.41 15.37
CA THR A 58 -24.38 -22.35 14.60
C THR A 58 -24.08 -21.67 13.28
N LEU A 59 -24.27 -22.39 12.18
CA LEU A 59 -23.89 -21.94 10.84
C LEU A 59 -25.07 -22.11 9.87
N LYS A 60 -25.38 -21.06 9.12
CA LYS A 60 -26.41 -21.11 8.08
C LYS A 60 -25.97 -22.02 6.94
N ARG A 61 -26.82 -22.99 6.56
CA ARG A 61 -26.55 -23.91 5.47
C ARG A 61 -26.94 -23.30 4.13
N PRO A 62 -26.00 -23.15 3.17
CA PRO A 62 -26.32 -22.75 1.81
C PRO A 62 -27.05 -23.87 1.06
N GLU A 63 -27.95 -23.52 0.15
CA GLU A 63 -28.58 -24.51 -0.73
C GLU A 63 -27.53 -25.26 -1.57
N GLY A 64 -27.63 -26.57 -1.59
CA GLY A 64 -26.70 -27.44 -2.31
C GLY A 64 -25.39 -27.76 -1.59
N SER A 65 -25.13 -27.18 -0.42
CA SER A 65 -23.92 -27.51 0.37
C SER A 65 -24.20 -28.68 1.31
N SER A 66 -23.36 -29.72 1.23
CA SER A 66 -23.46 -30.93 2.05
C SER A 66 -22.19 -31.24 2.84
N THR A 67 -21.11 -30.50 2.62
CA THR A 67 -19.81 -30.78 3.23
C THR A 67 -19.37 -29.62 4.10
N LEU A 68 -19.21 -29.89 5.39
CA LEU A 68 -18.72 -28.94 6.39
C LEU A 68 -17.24 -29.22 6.63
N VAL A 69 -16.44 -28.17 6.71
CA VAL A 69 -15.03 -28.25 7.01
C VAL A 69 -14.76 -27.57 8.34
N VAL A 70 -14.02 -28.25 9.21
CA VAL A 70 -13.59 -27.73 10.51
C VAL A 70 -12.07 -27.70 10.56
N SER A 71 -11.52 -26.54 10.95
CA SER A 71 -10.08 -26.36 11.12
C SER A 71 -9.76 -25.62 12.41
N TYR A 72 -8.68 -26.03 13.04
CA TYR A 72 -8.15 -25.40 14.24
C TYR A 72 -6.65 -25.48 14.25
N VAL A 73 -5.97 -24.46 14.75
CA VAL A 73 -4.49 -24.43 14.77
C VAL A 73 -3.94 -25.56 15.63
N GLY A 74 -3.07 -26.39 15.04
CA GLY A 74 -2.48 -27.56 15.72
C GLY A 74 -3.30 -28.85 15.61
N TYR A 75 -4.42 -28.83 14.85
CA TYR A 75 -5.28 -29.98 14.62
C TYR A 75 -5.46 -30.30 13.14
N LYS A 76 -5.60 -31.57 12.80
CA LYS A 76 -5.93 -32.01 11.45
C LYS A 76 -7.29 -31.45 11.02
N LYS A 77 -7.32 -30.86 9.86
CA LYS A 77 -8.56 -30.39 9.23
C LYS A 77 -9.51 -31.56 9.02
N LYS A 78 -10.76 -31.45 9.51
CA LYS A 78 -11.78 -32.47 9.39
C LYS A 78 -12.92 -32.04 8.49
N THR A 79 -13.30 -32.93 7.58
CA THR A 79 -14.40 -32.72 6.65
C THR A 79 -15.56 -33.63 7.04
N VAL A 80 -16.77 -33.06 7.21
CA VAL A 80 -17.97 -33.77 7.68
C VAL A 80 -19.09 -33.60 6.66
N LYS A 81 -19.67 -34.70 6.20
CA LYS A 81 -20.88 -34.63 5.36
C LYS A 81 -22.12 -34.45 6.26
N VAL A 82 -22.90 -33.45 5.95
CA VAL A 82 -24.11 -33.07 6.70
C VAL A 82 -25.33 -33.39 5.84
N SER A 83 -26.08 -34.42 6.21
CA SER A 83 -27.29 -34.85 5.49
C SER A 83 -28.57 -34.22 6.05
N ASP A 84 -28.62 -33.96 7.34
CA ASP A 84 -29.79 -33.46 8.07
C ASP A 84 -29.45 -32.31 9.03
N ASN A 85 -30.37 -31.87 9.84
CA ASN A 85 -30.19 -30.78 10.79
C ASN A 85 -29.90 -31.25 12.23
N THR A 86 -29.48 -32.51 12.40
CA THR A 86 -29.07 -33.00 13.73
C THR A 86 -27.82 -32.28 14.22
N PRO A 87 -27.72 -31.96 15.53
CA PRO A 87 -26.50 -31.37 16.07
C PRO A 87 -25.28 -32.25 15.84
N LEU A 88 -24.23 -31.67 15.32
CA LEU A 88 -22.98 -32.35 15.02
C LEU A 88 -22.04 -32.34 16.23
N HIS A 89 -21.42 -33.47 16.52
CA HIS A 89 -20.32 -33.54 17.48
C HIS A 89 -19.03 -33.87 16.71
N ILE A 90 -18.10 -32.91 16.63
CA ILE A 90 -16.92 -32.99 15.76
C ILE A 90 -15.67 -33.00 16.65
N GLN A 91 -15.03 -34.15 16.73
CA GLN A 91 -13.76 -34.28 17.42
C GLN A 91 -12.62 -34.10 16.43
N LEU A 92 -11.65 -33.22 16.73
CA LEU A 92 -10.45 -33.01 15.95
C LEU A 92 -9.29 -33.83 16.53
N GLU A 93 -8.40 -34.30 15.66
CA GLU A 93 -7.17 -35.01 16.03
C GLU A 93 -5.99 -34.03 15.99
N PRO A 94 -5.06 -34.05 16.96
CA PRO A 94 -3.84 -33.27 16.91
C PRO A 94 -3.03 -33.56 15.65
N GLU A 95 -2.47 -32.55 15.06
CA GLU A 95 -1.58 -32.70 13.90
C GLU A 95 -0.17 -32.97 14.39
N THR A 96 0.19 -34.27 14.49
CA THR A 96 1.53 -34.71 14.95
C THR A 96 2.62 -34.63 13.88
N THR A 97 2.23 -34.37 12.63
CA THR A 97 3.14 -34.12 11.50
C THR A 97 2.48 -33.09 10.58
N LEU A 98 3.16 -31.98 10.31
CA LEU A 98 2.81 -31.06 9.24
C LEU A 98 3.05 -31.74 7.89
N GLU A 99 2.14 -32.61 7.45
CA GLU A 99 2.03 -32.87 6.01
C GLU A 99 1.43 -31.63 5.40
N GLU A 100 2.20 -31.00 4.52
CA GLU A 100 1.81 -29.84 3.73
C GLU A 100 0.61 -30.21 2.88
N VAL A 101 -0.60 -29.96 3.37
CA VAL A 101 -1.79 -29.96 2.52
C VAL A 101 -1.69 -28.72 1.66
N VAL A 102 -1.05 -28.85 0.50
CA VAL A 102 -1.08 -27.86 -0.56
C VAL A 102 -2.50 -27.82 -1.10
N VAL A 103 -3.37 -27.08 -0.44
CA VAL A 103 -4.62 -26.65 -1.06
C VAL A 103 -4.22 -25.58 -2.08
N SER A 104 -3.98 -26.01 -3.31
CA SER A 104 -3.78 -25.10 -4.43
C SER A 104 -5.11 -24.44 -4.82
N TYR A 105 -5.64 -23.61 -3.91
CA TYR A 105 -6.69 -22.69 -4.27
C TYR A 105 -6.02 -21.52 -5.00
N LYS A 106 -6.28 -21.38 -6.31
CA LYS A 106 -5.83 -20.24 -7.08
C LYS A 106 -6.56 -19.01 -6.54
N ARG A 107 -5.94 -18.31 -5.56
CA ARG A 107 -6.46 -17.04 -5.05
C ARG A 107 -6.55 -16.07 -6.21
N ALA A 108 -7.63 -15.33 -6.31
CA ALA A 108 -7.71 -14.21 -7.24
C ALA A 108 -6.51 -13.30 -6.99
N ASN A 109 -5.83 -12.87 -8.05
CA ASN A 109 -4.59 -12.09 -7.95
C ASN A 109 -4.79 -10.75 -7.20
N THR A 110 -5.99 -10.18 -7.30
CA THR A 110 -6.42 -9.01 -6.51
C THR A 110 -7.77 -9.31 -5.89
N MET A 111 -7.92 -9.09 -4.58
CA MET A 111 -9.16 -9.34 -3.85
C MET A 111 -9.56 -8.13 -3.02
N LYS A 112 -10.81 -7.67 -3.20
CA LYS A 112 -11.50 -6.85 -2.18
C LYS A 112 -12.05 -7.80 -1.13
N SER A 113 -11.60 -7.63 0.11
CA SER A 113 -12.10 -8.48 1.19
C SER A 113 -13.57 -8.17 1.48
N GLN A 114 -14.45 -9.17 1.36
CA GLN A 114 -15.85 -9.05 1.80
C GLN A 114 -16.00 -9.23 3.34
N TRP A 115 -14.97 -9.73 4.00
CA TRP A 115 -14.97 -10.14 5.41
C TRP A 115 -14.34 -9.12 6.34
N GLN A 116 -13.31 -8.40 5.87
CA GLN A 116 -12.69 -7.36 6.68
C GLN A 116 -13.64 -6.19 6.84
N VAL A 117 -13.70 -5.64 8.06
CA VAL A 117 -14.57 -4.51 8.39
C VAL A 117 -14.10 -3.25 7.67
N ALA A 118 -12.79 -3.00 7.65
CA ALA A 118 -12.18 -1.95 6.84
C ALA A 118 -12.21 -2.30 5.33
N ASP A 119 -12.16 -1.27 4.49
CA ASP A 119 -12.05 -1.44 3.03
C ASP A 119 -10.61 -1.78 2.64
N VAL A 120 -10.33 -3.08 2.52
CA VAL A 120 -8.98 -3.59 2.25
C VAL A 120 -8.94 -4.31 0.91
N HIS A 121 -7.99 -3.88 0.09
CA HIS A 121 -7.63 -4.51 -1.17
C HIS A 121 -6.31 -5.26 -0.98
N THR A 122 -6.28 -6.54 -1.27
CA THR A 122 -5.07 -7.35 -1.20
C THR A 122 -4.58 -7.69 -2.61
N MET A 123 -3.32 -7.37 -2.90
CA MET A 123 -2.61 -7.80 -4.10
C MET A 123 -1.68 -8.96 -3.70
N SER A 124 -1.77 -10.07 -4.41
CA SER A 124 -0.87 -11.22 -4.21
C SER A 124 0.40 -11.08 -5.06
N SER A 125 1.42 -11.91 -4.78
CA SER A 125 2.61 -12.01 -5.63
C SER A 125 2.28 -12.30 -7.10
N GLY A 126 1.20 -13.05 -7.37
CA GLY A 126 0.72 -13.29 -8.74
C GLY A 126 0.29 -12.03 -9.48
N GLU A 127 -0.30 -11.04 -8.79
CA GLU A 127 -0.61 -9.73 -9.37
C GLU A 127 0.67 -8.92 -9.62
N LEU A 128 1.59 -8.94 -8.66
CA LEU A 128 2.86 -8.21 -8.77
C LEU A 128 3.72 -8.70 -9.94
N LEU A 129 3.61 -9.96 -10.33
CA LEU A 129 4.38 -10.54 -11.44
C LEU A 129 3.76 -10.30 -12.84
N LYS A 130 2.56 -9.66 -12.95
CA LYS A 130 1.94 -9.29 -14.22
C LYS A 130 2.65 -8.14 -14.94
N ALA A 131 3.41 -7.34 -14.23
CA ALA A 131 4.30 -6.31 -14.76
C ALA A 131 5.72 -6.61 -14.29
N ALA A 132 6.72 -5.97 -14.90
CA ALA A 132 8.09 -6.02 -14.40
C ALA A 132 8.19 -5.16 -13.12
N CYS A 133 7.71 -5.68 -12.00
CA CYS A 133 7.76 -5.00 -10.71
C CYS A 133 9.18 -5.08 -10.14
N CYS A 134 10.04 -4.17 -10.59
CA CYS A 134 11.41 -4.09 -10.10
C CYS A 134 11.47 -3.57 -8.67
N ASN A 135 10.53 -2.69 -8.29
CA ASN A 135 10.42 -2.13 -6.93
C ASN A 135 8.95 -1.90 -6.52
N LEU A 136 8.76 -1.50 -5.26
CA LEU A 136 7.41 -1.31 -4.71
C LEU A 136 6.61 -0.21 -5.44
N SER A 137 7.24 0.86 -5.96
CA SER A 137 6.50 1.90 -6.70
C SER A 137 5.89 1.38 -8.00
N GLU A 138 6.60 0.50 -8.70
CA GLU A 138 6.17 -0.11 -9.95
C GLU A 138 5.09 -1.18 -9.71
N SER A 139 5.07 -1.79 -8.50
CA SER A 139 4.09 -2.79 -8.09
C SER A 139 2.63 -2.27 -8.10
N PHE A 140 2.44 -0.96 -8.01
CA PHE A 140 1.10 -0.36 -8.02
C PHE A 140 0.54 -0.08 -9.42
N SER A 141 1.32 -0.25 -10.47
CA SER A 141 0.92 0.08 -11.86
C SER A 141 -0.31 -0.68 -12.36
N THR A 142 -0.55 -1.89 -11.85
CA THR A 142 -1.70 -2.76 -12.19
C THR A 142 -2.90 -2.59 -11.24
N ASN A 143 -2.81 -1.69 -10.24
CA ASN A 143 -3.86 -1.48 -9.25
C ASN A 143 -4.54 -0.12 -9.41
N PRO A 144 -5.87 -0.07 -9.62
CA PRO A 144 -6.56 1.20 -9.79
C PRO A 144 -6.69 2.04 -8.49
N SER A 145 -6.44 1.47 -7.30
CA SER A 145 -6.61 2.21 -6.03
C SER A 145 -5.48 3.19 -5.74
N ILE A 146 -4.29 2.95 -6.30
CA ILE A 146 -3.10 3.78 -6.11
C ILE A 146 -2.72 4.42 -7.43
N ASP A 147 -2.41 5.70 -7.40
CA ASP A 147 -1.86 6.42 -8.54
C ASP A 147 -0.36 6.57 -8.34
N VAL A 148 0.41 6.32 -9.38
CA VAL A 148 1.88 6.48 -9.38
C VAL A 148 2.23 7.58 -10.38
N ASN A 149 2.93 8.60 -9.91
CA ASN A 149 3.36 9.75 -10.72
C ASN A 149 4.84 10.02 -10.47
N PHE A 150 5.53 10.60 -11.45
CA PHE A 150 6.86 11.18 -11.21
C PHE A 150 6.73 12.44 -10.33
N SER A 151 7.71 12.69 -9.47
CA SER A 151 7.75 13.89 -8.63
C SER A 151 8.33 15.10 -9.37
N ASP A 152 9.26 14.82 -10.29
CA ASP A 152 9.97 15.79 -11.11
C ASP A 152 10.58 15.09 -12.33
N ALA A 153 11.10 15.89 -13.27
CA ALA A 153 11.65 15.40 -14.54
C ALA A 153 13.12 14.94 -14.47
N VAL A 154 13.80 15.16 -13.35
CA VAL A 154 15.25 14.91 -13.25
C VAL A 154 15.58 13.73 -12.35
N THR A 155 15.00 13.67 -11.14
CA THR A 155 15.42 12.68 -10.13
C THR A 155 14.87 11.27 -10.36
N GLY A 156 13.90 11.12 -11.30
CA GLY A 156 13.22 9.85 -11.57
C GLY A 156 12.44 9.30 -10.37
N ASN A 157 12.21 10.13 -9.35
CA ASN A 157 11.50 9.75 -8.15
C ASN A 157 10.01 9.60 -8.45
N LYS A 158 9.41 8.49 -7.96
CA LYS A 158 7.98 8.22 -8.11
C LYS A 158 7.27 8.44 -6.78
N GLN A 159 6.16 9.18 -6.84
CA GLN A 159 5.24 9.38 -5.73
C GLN A 159 3.97 8.56 -5.93
N ILE A 160 3.40 8.09 -4.83
CA ILE A 160 2.07 7.47 -4.86
C ILE A 160 1.02 8.45 -4.32
N LYS A 161 -0.19 8.32 -4.84
CA LYS A 161 -1.38 9.04 -4.36
C LYS A 161 -2.49 8.05 -4.06
N MET A 162 -3.20 8.27 -2.98
CA MET A 162 -4.40 7.54 -2.61
C MET A 162 -5.46 8.52 -2.11
N LEU A 163 -6.70 8.37 -2.61
CA LEU A 163 -7.80 9.28 -2.31
C LEU A 163 -7.50 10.76 -2.64
N GLY A 164 -6.69 11.01 -3.69
CA GLY A 164 -6.26 12.34 -4.11
C GLY A 164 -5.12 12.96 -3.28
N LEU A 165 -4.62 12.27 -2.26
CA LEU A 165 -3.55 12.73 -1.38
C LEU A 165 -2.24 11.98 -1.62
N THR A 166 -1.11 12.66 -1.48
CA THR A 166 0.24 12.15 -1.72
C THR A 166 0.76 11.24 -0.59
N SER A 167 1.86 10.55 -0.85
CA SER A 167 2.47 9.57 0.07
C SER A 167 2.67 10.02 1.53
N PRO A 168 2.96 11.29 1.88
CA PRO A 168 3.05 11.70 3.29
C PRO A 168 1.78 11.45 4.12
N TYR A 169 0.61 11.41 3.49
CA TYR A 169 -0.67 11.14 4.16
C TYR A 169 -1.06 9.66 4.21
N ILE A 170 -0.24 8.78 3.61
CA ILE A 170 -0.42 7.33 3.57
C ILE A 170 0.57 6.69 4.54
N LEU A 171 0.08 5.92 5.50
CA LEU A 171 0.97 5.15 6.36
C LEU A 171 1.53 3.94 5.59
N MET A 172 2.81 3.97 5.29
CA MET A 172 3.53 2.84 4.71
C MET A 172 4.06 1.93 5.80
N ALA A 173 3.80 0.64 5.71
CA ALA A 173 4.27 -0.33 6.69
C ALA A 173 4.85 -1.58 6.03
N GLU A 174 5.94 -2.10 6.59
CA GLU A 174 6.49 -3.43 6.34
C GLU A 174 6.01 -4.35 7.44
N GLU A 175 5.11 -5.26 7.10
CA GLU A 175 4.55 -6.19 8.09
C GLU A 175 4.03 -5.49 9.36
N ASN A 176 3.26 -4.42 9.18
CA ASN A 176 2.72 -3.54 10.23
C ASN A 176 3.75 -2.74 11.05
N ASN A 177 5.04 -2.73 10.69
CA ASN A 177 6.01 -1.77 11.21
C ASN A 177 6.03 -0.54 10.29
N PRO A 178 5.73 0.68 10.77
CA PRO A 178 5.82 1.89 9.97
C PRO A 178 7.21 2.06 9.36
N THR A 179 7.24 2.36 8.06
CA THR A 179 8.47 2.57 7.28
C THR A 179 8.24 3.70 6.26
N MET A 180 9.25 4.07 5.48
CA MET A 180 9.17 5.10 4.43
C MET A 180 8.62 6.43 4.94
N ARG A 181 9.13 6.91 6.06
CA ARG A 181 8.79 8.18 6.67
C ARG A 181 10.05 8.99 6.98
N GLY A 182 9.92 10.30 7.16
CA GLY A 182 11.07 11.19 7.40
C GLY A 182 12.07 11.15 6.24
N ALA A 183 13.33 10.84 6.53
CA ALA A 183 14.42 10.82 5.54
C ALA A 183 14.17 9.89 4.34
N SER A 184 13.46 8.79 4.53
CA SER A 184 13.14 7.83 3.45
C SER A 184 11.84 8.15 2.69
N GLN A 185 11.16 9.27 2.99
CA GLN A 185 9.86 9.59 2.41
C GLN A 185 9.92 9.74 0.88
N ALA A 186 10.94 10.40 0.36
CA ALA A 186 11.05 10.66 -1.06
C ALA A 186 11.35 9.39 -1.88
N TYR A 187 12.38 8.64 -1.51
CA TYR A 187 12.91 7.54 -2.33
C TYR A 187 12.57 6.14 -1.81
N GLY A 188 11.94 6.02 -0.65
CA GLY A 188 11.71 4.74 0.03
C GLY A 188 10.96 3.67 -0.76
N LEU A 189 10.06 4.09 -1.67
CA LEU A 189 9.33 3.17 -2.55
C LEU A 189 10.25 2.40 -3.50
N SER A 190 11.38 2.96 -3.88
CA SER A 190 12.36 2.31 -4.76
C SER A 190 13.34 1.40 -4.02
N PHE A 191 13.35 1.43 -2.68
CA PHE A 191 14.28 0.63 -1.86
C PHE A 191 13.81 -0.81 -1.63
N VAL A 192 12.56 -1.14 -1.96
CA VAL A 192 11.98 -2.47 -1.73
C VAL A 192 11.81 -3.19 -3.07
N PRO A 193 12.58 -4.26 -3.32
CA PRO A 193 12.42 -5.07 -4.52
C PRO A 193 11.05 -5.76 -4.56
N GLY A 194 10.33 -5.62 -5.68
CA GLY A 194 8.98 -6.16 -5.84
C GLY A 194 8.92 -7.70 -5.74
N THR A 195 9.99 -8.38 -6.13
CA THR A 195 10.10 -9.85 -6.08
C THR A 195 10.22 -10.43 -4.67
N TRP A 196 10.47 -9.60 -3.64
CA TRP A 196 10.53 -10.03 -2.24
C TRP A 196 9.16 -10.03 -1.58
N ILE A 197 8.17 -9.39 -2.23
CA ILE A 197 6.86 -9.12 -1.66
C ILE A 197 5.93 -10.31 -1.90
N GLU A 198 5.41 -10.88 -0.81
CA GLU A 198 4.38 -11.92 -0.84
C GLU A 198 2.99 -11.33 -1.13
N SER A 199 2.68 -10.20 -0.51
CA SER A 199 1.41 -9.50 -0.70
C SER A 199 1.47 -8.04 -0.28
N ILE A 200 0.58 -7.23 -0.87
CA ILE A 200 0.37 -5.84 -0.47
C ILE A 200 -1.10 -5.68 -0.06
N GLN A 201 -1.32 -5.09 1.11
CA GLN A 201 -2.64 -4.76 1.63
C GLN A 201 -2.82 -3.25 1.59
N ILE A 202 -3.82 -2.79 0.86
CA ILE A 202 -4.18 -1.38 0.71
C ILE A 202 -5.47 -1.15 1.46
N THR A 203 -5.41 -0.41 2.57
CA THR A 203 -6.56 -0.01 3.37
C THR A 203 -6.90 1.44 3.07
N LYS A 204 -8.09 1.71 2.54
CA LYS A 204 -8.58 3.06 2.30
C LYS A 204 -9.14 3.67 3.58
N GLY A 205 -8.94 4.98 3.76
CA GLY A 205 -9.34 5.71 4.97
C GLY A 205 -8.33 5.61 6.11
N ALA A 206 -8.71 6.03 7.31
CA ALA A 206 -7.79 6.22 8.43
C ALA A 206 -7.12 4.92 8.96
N GLY A 207 -7.62 3.73 8.59
CA GLY A 207 -7.06 2.43 8.99
C GLY A 207 -7.25 2.09 10.48
N SER A 208 -6.43 1.17 11.02
CA SER A 208 -6.50 0.75 12.42
C SER A 208 -5.70 1.69 13.35
N VAL A 209 -6.15 1.88 14.59
CA VAL A 209 -5.43 2.65 15.63
C VAL A 209 -4.17 1.93 16.13
N ILE A 210 -4.06 0.63 15.90
CA ILE A 210 -2.92 -0.21 16.32
C ILE A 210 -1.62 0.25 15.65
N ASN A 211 -1.70 0.66 14.37
CA ASN A 211 -0.53 0.96 13.54
C ASN A 211 -0.02 2.42 13.67
N GLY A 212 -0.61 3.22 14.56
CA GLY A 212 -0.17 4.60 14.79
C GLY A 212 -1.23 5.64 14.47
N TYR A 213 -0.85 6.90 14.63
CA TYR A 213 -1.73 8.08 14.50
C TYR A 213 -1.56 8.83 13.16
N GLU A 214 -0.52 8.51 12.39
CA GLU A 214 -0.10 9.31 11.22
C GLU A 214 -0.95 9.05 9.94
N SER A 215 -1.70 7.94 9.88
CA SER A 215 -2.55 7.64 8.73
C SER A 215 -3.72 8.61 8.59
N ILE A 216 -3.81 9.28 7.46
CA ILE A 216 -4.89 10.22 7.10
C ILE A 216 -5.72 9.65 5.93
N SER A 217 -5.09 9.37 4.79
CA SER A 217 -5.81 8.87 3.61
C SER A 217 -5.84 7.35 3.52
N GLY A 218 -4.92 6.66 4.17
CA GLY A 218 -4.91 5.19 4.21
C GLY A 218 -3.64 4.58 4.74
N GLN A 219 -3.63 3.25 4.70
CA GLN A 219 -2.48 2.43 5.09
C GLN A 219 -2.14 1.45 3.97
N ILE A 220 -0.87 1.32 3.67
CA ILE A 220 -0.35 0.31 2.76
C ILE A 220 0.63 -0.54 3.56
N ASN A 221 0.30 -1.83 3.71
CA ASN A 221 1.14 -2.81 4.36
C ASN A 221 1.64 -3.81 3.32
N TYR A 222 2.94 -4.03 3.23
CA TYR A 222 3.50 -5.10 2.42
C TYR A 222 4.12 -6.18 3.32
N GLU A 223 3.89 -7.43 2.91
CA GLU A 223 4.43 -8.62 3.55
C GLU A 223 5.58 -9.15 2.71
N ILE A 224 6.69 -9.50 3.34
CA ILE A 224 7.83 -10.16 2.67
C ILE A 224 7.65 -11.67 2.80
N GLU A 225 8.12 -12.44 1.81
CA GLU A 225 8.05 -13.91 1.82
C GLU A 225 8.61 -14.49 3.13
N LYS A 226 7.86 -15.45 3.70
CA LYS A 226 8.16 -16.01 5.02
C LYS A 226 9.05 -17.24 4.92
N PRO A 227 10.14 -17.35 5.71
CA PRO A 227 11.11 -18.43 5.62
C PRO A 227 10.53 -19.84 5.71
N ILE A 228 9.50 -20.10 6.50
CA ILE A 228 8.91 -21.44 6.64
C ILE A 228 8.19 -21.88 5.36
N SER A 229 7.57 -20.93 4.60
CA SER A 229 6.80 -21.19 3.38
C SER A 229 7.54 -20.85 2.09
N ALA A 230 8.69 -20.17 2.16
CA ALA A 230 9.45 -19.78 0.99
C ALA A 230 10.04 -20.97 0.25
N ILE A 231 10.12 -20.86 -1.07
CA ILE A 231 10.79 -21.88 -1.90
C ILE A 231 12.30 -21.90 -1.62
N PRO A 232 12.98 -23.06 -1.80
CA PRO A 232 14.41 -23.18 -1.52
C PRO A 232 15.30 -22.19 -2.25
N PHE A 233 14.99 -21.87 -3.51
CA PHE A 233 15.74 -20.91 -4.29
C PHE A 233 14.87 -20.22 -5.35
N PHE A 234 15.07 -18.90 -5.49
CA PHE A 234 14.47 -18.07 -6.52
C PHE A 234 15.52 -17.17 -7.15
N LEU A 235 15.47 -17.02 -8.46
CA LEU A 235 16.28 -16.08 -9.23
C LEU A 235 15.40 -15.35 -10.25
N ASN A 236 15.49 -14.04 -10.30
CA ASN A 236 14.93 -13.21 -11.37
C ASN A 236 16.04 -12.34 -11.97
N LEU A 237 16.19 -12.41 -13.29
CA LEU A 237 17.03 -11.51 -14.06
C LEU A 237 16.15 -10.63 -14.93
N TYR A 238 16.52 -9.35 -15.03
CA TYR A 238 15.78 -8.34 -15.80
C TYR A 238 16.75 -7.46 -16.58
N ALA A 239 16.38 -7.09 -17.78
CA ALA A 239 17.07 -6.12 -18.61
C ALA A 239 16.08 -5.26 -19.40
N SER A 240 16.35 -3.97 -19.56
CA SER A 240 15.55 -3.04 -20.36
C SER A 240 16.40 -2.27 -21.37
N GLU A 241 15.76 -1.66 -22.35
CA GLU A 241 16.43 -0.94 -23.44
C GLU A 241 17.19 0.31 -22.97
N ASP A 242 16.85 0.87 -21.79
CA ASP A 242 17.60 1.95 -21.16
C ASP A 242 18.84 1.46 -20.37
N ASN A 243 19.31 0.25 -20.67
CA ASN A 243 20.45 -0.41 -20.03
C ASN A 243 20.32 -0.52 -18.51
N ARG A 244 19.12 -0.76 -18.02
CA ARG A 244 18.88 -1.17 -16.65
C ARG A 244 18.97 -2.70 -16.57
N TYR A 245 19.87 -3.17 -15.74
CA TYR A 245 20.05 -4.60 -15.46
C TYR A 245 19.78 -4.85 -13.99
N GLU A 246 19.01 -5.90 -13.70
CA GLU A 246 18.71 -6.28 -12.32
C GLU A 246 18.87 -7.77 -12.07
N ILE A 247 19.32 -8.09 -10.89
CA ILE A 247 19.36 -9.42 -10.33
C ILE A 247 18.62 -9.43 -9.00
N ASN A 248 17.68 -10.35 -8.85
CA ASN A 248 17.00 -10.65 -7.59
C ASN A 248 17.17 -12.13 -7.31
N ALA A 249 17.72 -12.47 -6.16
CA ALA A 249 17.85 -13.86 -5.72
C ALA A 249 17.44 -14.00 -4.25
N HIS A 250 16.80 -15.10 -3.93
CA HIS A 250 16.72 -15.50 -2.54
C HIS A 250 16.92 -17.01 -2.38
N THR A 251 17.51 -17.37 -1.26
CA THR A 251 17.72 -18.76 -0.86
C THR A 251 17.15 -18.99 0.52
N ASN A 252 16.42 -20.09 0.66
CA ASN A 252 15.75 -20.47 1.89
C ASN A 252 16.30 -21.77 2.44
N LYS A 253 16.44 -21.85 3.76
CA LYS A 253 16.87 -23.06 4.45
C LYS A 253 16.02 -23.29 5.70
N LYS A 254 15.33 -24.42 5.73
CA LYS A 254 14.73 -24.97 6.96
C LYS A 254 15.86 -25.61 7.78
N LEU A 255 16.11 -25.09 8.97
CA LEU A 255 17.15 -25.59 9.89
C LEU A 255 16.60 -26.68 10.81
N SER A 256 15.30 -26.60 11.12
CA SER A 256 14.53 -27.58 11.87
C SER A 256 13.03 -27.34 11.59
N ASP A 257 12.16 -28.15 12.18
CA ASP A 257 10.69 -27.97 12.07
C ASP A 257 10.21 -26.62 12.62
N LYS A 258 11.01 -25.95 13.47
CA LYS A 258 10.66 -24.69 14.13
C LYS A 258 11.45 -23.49 13.63
N TRP A 259 12.59 -23.69 12.98
CA TRP A 259 13.49 -22.64 12.53
C TRP A 259 13.72 -22.66 11.03
N ALA A 260 13.54 -21.51 10.40
CA ALA A 260 13.92 -21.32 9.00
C ALA A 260 14.58 -19.95 8.82
N THR A 261 15.41 -19.83 7.80
CA THR A 261 16.06 -18.57 7.42
C THR A 261 16.04 -18.39 5.91
N THR A 262 15.90 -17.16 5.47
CA THR A 262 15.98 -16.76 4.06
C THR A 262 16.98 -15.61 3.91
N LEU A 263 17.86 -15.74 2.94
CA LEU A 263 18.74 -14.65 2.49
C LEU A 263 18.21 -14.12 1.16
N PHE A 264 17.88 -12.84 1.11
CA PHE A 264 17.49 -12.12 -0.09
C PHE A 264 18.62 -11.21 -0.52
N ALA A 265 18.88 -11.16 -1.83
CA ALA A 265 19.84 -10.28 -2.45
C ALA A 265 19.25 -9.64 -3.69
N HIS A 266 19.39 -8.34 -3.81
CA HIS A 266 19.03 -7.56 -4.99
C HIS A 266 20.18 -6.65 -5.40
N GLY A 267 20.38 -6.54 -6.69
CA GLY A 267 21.28 -5.55 -7.28
C GLY A 267 20.66 -5.01 -8.56
N ASN A 268 20.81 -3.71 -8.79
CA ASN A 268 20.50 -3.11 -10.08
C ASN A 268 21.58 -2.11 -10.48
N VAL A 269 21.70 -1.90 -11.79
CA VAL A 269 22.57 -0.90 -12.38
C VAL A 269 21.91 -0.32 -13.62
N ARG A 270 22.01 1.00 -13.80
CA ARG A 270 21.66 1.73 -15.02
C ARG A 270 22.79 2.68 -15.37
N GLN A 271 23.33 2.61 -16.58
CA GLN A 271 24.50 3.38 -16.98
C GLN A 271 24.28 4.24 -18.22
N GLN A 272 23.20 4.02 -18.97
CA GLN A 272 22.93 4.77 -20.19
C GLN A 272 22.37 6.15 -19.86
N LYS A 273 23.01 7.19 -20.41
CA LYS A 273 22.47 8.54 -20.47
C LYS A 273 21.61 8.66 -21.73
N ALA A 274 20.28 8.70 -21.57
CA ALA A 274 19.31 8.83 -22.65
C ALA A 274 18.52 10.14 -22.50
N ASP A 275 18.27 10.80 -23.61
CA ASP A 275 17.48 12.03 -23.73
C ASP A 275 16.57 11.86 -24.96
N HIS A 276 15.36 11.38 -24.75
CA HIS A 276 14.40 11.07 -25.81
C HIS A 276 13.48 12.23 -26.15
N ASN A 277 13.35 13.20 -25.24
CA ASN A 277 12.58 14.42 -25.45
C ASN A 277 13.42 15.60 -25.94
N HIS A 278 14.77 15.41 -26.06
CA HIS A 278 15.74 16.35 -26.60
C HIS A 278 15.82 17.68 -25.83
N ASP A 279 15.67 17.62 -24.50
CA ASP A 279 15.78 18.78 -23.63
C ASP A 279 17.20 19.01 -23.07
N GLY A 280 18.14 18.10 -23.36
CA GLY A 280 19.53 18.14 -22.93
C GLY A 280 19.80 17.50 -21.58
N PHE A 281 18.77 16.97 -20.90
CA PHE A 281 18.85 16.26 -19.62
C PHE A 281 18.64 14.78 -19.83
N ILE A 282 19.12 13.95 -18.89
CA ILE A 282 18.84 12.53 -18.92
C ILE A 282 17.43 12.24 -18.40
N ASP A 283 16.64 11.46 -19.16
CA ASP A 283 15.26 11.11 -18.81
C ASP A 283 15.12 10.24 -17.56
N ASN A 284 16.06 9.33 -17.36
CA ASN A 284 16.10 8.41 -16.23
C ASN A 284 17.47 8.51 -15.53
N PRO A 285 17.53 8.66 -14.19
CA PRO A 285 18.78 8.67 -13.47
C PRO A 285 19.63 7.43 -13.73
N ILE A 286 20.93 7.61 -13.92
CA ILE A 286 21.91 6.54 -13.88
C ILE A 286 22.29 6.24 -12.43
N GLY A 287 22.77 5.03 -12.14
CA GLY A 287 23.17 4.67 -10.79
C GLY A 287 23.18 3.18 -10.54
N ASN A 288 23.32 2.84 -9.28
CA ASN A 288 23.33 1.44 -8.83
C ASN A 288 22.66 1.30 -7.46
N GLN A 289 22.14 0.11 -7.19
CA GLN A 289 21.56 -0.22 -5.90
C GLN A 289 21.98 -1.63 -5.48
N ILE A 290 22.24 -1.82 -4.20
CA ILE A 290 22.43 -3.11 -3.54
C ILE A 290 21.50 -3.20 -2.36
N ASN A 291 20.79 -4.33 -2.25
CA ASN A 291 19.88 -4.66 -1.15
C ASN A 291 20.17 -6.06 -0.64
N LEU A 292 20.36 -6.21 0.66
CA LEU A 292 20.61 -7.50 1.32
C LEU A 292 19.69 -7.61 2.54
N LEU A 293 18.85 -8.65 2.58
CA LEU A 293 17.98 -8.92 3.71
C LEU A 293 18.19 -10.37 4.19
N ASN A 294 18.59 -10.53 5.43
CA ASN A 294 18.58 -11.84 6.09
C ASN A 294 17.40 -11.91 7.08
N ARG A 295 16.54 -12.88 6.86
CA ARG A 295 15.30 -13.07 7.60
C ARG A 295 15.29 -14.41 8.31
N TRP A 296 14.99 -14.39 9.60
CA TRP A 296 14.84 -15.55 10.45
C TRP A 296 13.39 -15.69 10.91
N GLN A 297 12.91 -16.91 10.95
CA GLN A 297 11.60 -17.24 11.50
C GLN A 297 11.71 -18.40 12.47
N TYR A 298 11.07 -18.21 13.63
CA TYR A 298 10.81 -19.27 14.59
C TYR A 298 9.29 -19.45 14.72
N ALA A 299 8.82 -20.70 14.72
CA ALA A 299 7.42 -21.03 14.98
C ALA A 299 7.32 -22.32 15.76
N ASP A 300 6.63 -22.29 16.89
CA ASP A 300 6.33 -23.45 17.73
C ASP A 300 4.85 -23.42 18.10
N ALA A 301 4.03 -24.05 17.26
CA ALA A 301 2.58 -24.06 17.45
C ALA A 301 2.16 -24.73 18.76
N GLN A 302 2.89 -25.75 19.23
CA GLN A 302 2.59 -26.46 20.48
C GLN A 302 2.82 -25.56 21.72
N LYS A 303 3.87 -24.74 21.67
CA LYS A 303 4.21 -23.82 22.76
C LYS A 303 3.64 -22.42 22.54
N GLY A 304 2.97 -22.16 21.42
CA GLY A 304 2.35 -20.88 21.08
C GLY A 304 3.31 -19.76 20.70
N TRP A 305 4.60 -20.03 20.44
CA TRP A 305 5.58 -19.02 20.10
C TRP A 305 5.75 -18.84 18.60
N VAL A 306 5.77 -17.58 18.15
CA VAL A 306 6.16 -17.19 16.78
C VAL A 306 7.08 -15.99 16.87
N GLY A 307 8.12 -15.99 16.04
CA GLY A 307 9.08 -14.90 16.01
C GLY A 307 9.68 -14.70 14.63
N PHE A 308 9.99 -13.43 14.33
CA PHE A 308 10.73 -13.00 13.15
C PHE A 308 11.87 -12.08 13.57
N LEU A 309 13.01 -12.20 12.90
CA LEU A 309 14.12 -11.26 12.98
C LEU A 309 14.58 -10.96 11.55
N ASN A 310 14.64 -9.68 11.21
CA ASN A 310 15.10 -9.18 9.91
C ASN A 310 16.33 -8.29 10.13
N LEU A 311 17.36 -8.53 9.33
CA LEU A 311 18.57 -7.72 9.23
C LEU A 311 18.65 -7.24 7.79
N HIS A 312 18.52 -5.94 7.54
CA HIS A 312 18.42 -5.37 6.21
C HIS A 312 19.44 -4.27 6.00
N TYR A 313 20.21 -4.37 4.93
CA TYR A 313 21.14 -3.36 4.46
C TYR A 313 20.82 -2.95 3.03
N MET A 314 20.84 -1.66 2.72
CA MET A 314 20.62 -1.11 1.40
C MET A 314 21.53 0.07 1.16
N LYS A 315 22.10 0.13 -0.04
CA LYS A 315 22.81 1.29 -0.59
C LYS A 315 22.27 1.60 -1.98
N ASP A 316 21.95 2.86 -2.24
CA ASP A 316 21.39 3.37 -3.48
C ASP A 316 22.13 4.65 -3.88
N GLU A 317 22.68 4.68 -5.08
CA GLU A 317 23.42 5.80 -5.65
C GLU A 317 22.77 6.19 -6.96
N ARG A 318 22.38 7.46 -7.09
CA ARG A 318 21.71 8.01 -8.28
C ARG A 318 22.39 9.27 -8.72
N GLN A 319 22.53 9.42 -10.04
CA GLN A 319 23.01 10.63 -10.70
C GLN A 319 22.04 11.02 -11.81
N ALA A 320 21.74 12.31 -11.90
CA ALA A 320 20.89 12.89 -12.95
C ALA A 320 21.41 14.28 -13.36
N GLY A 321 20.81 14.86 -14.39
CA GLY A 321 21.15 16.21 -14.87
C GLY A 321 21.42 16.26 -16.36
N GLU A 322 22.18 17.29 -16.79
CA GLU A 322 22.55 17.46 -18.20
C GLU A 322 23.35 16.26 -18.72
N LEU A 323 23.18 15.90 -19.98
CA LEU A 323 23.93 14.81 -20.64
C LEU A 323 25.45 14.91 -20.45
N ARG A 324 25.97 16.15 -20.48
CA ARG A 324 27.41 16.46 -20.34
C ARG A 324 27.90 16.47 -18.90
N PHE A 325 27.01 16.45 -17.91
CA PHE A 325 27.36 16.52 -16.51
C PHE A 325 28.31 15.39 -16.08
N ASN A 326 29.44 15.78 -15.43
CA ASN A 326 30.40 14.87 -14.82
C ASN A 326 30.61 15.25 -13.34
N PRO A 327 30.20 14.41 -12.38
CA PRO A 327 30.29 14.75 -10.96
C PRO A 327 31.71 15.02 -10.44
N LEU A 328 32.76 14.52 -11.13
CA LEU A 328 34.14 14.73 -10.72
C LEU A 328 34.65 16.14 -11.01
N THR A 329 34.09 16.82 -12.01
CA THR A 329 34.55 18.14 -12.46
C THR A 329 33.53 19.25 -12.28
N ASP A 330 32.24 18.90 -12.27
CA ASP A 330 31.15 19.87 -12.39
C ASP A 330 30.38 20.05 -11.08
N LYS A 331 30.53 19.13 -10.11
CA LYS A 331 29.88 19.21 -8.80
C LYS A 331 30.26 20.52 -8.08
N GLY A 332 29.20 21.27 -7.68
CA GLY A 332 29.39 22.56 -6.98
C GLY A 332 29.88 23.69 -7.88
N THR A 333 29.85 23.52 -9.20
CA THR A 333 30.16 24.54 -10.19
C THR A 333 28.95 24.90 -11.02
N THR A 334 29.05 25.89 -11.90
CA THR A 334 28.01 26.25 -12.88
C THR A 334 28.36 25.79 -14.31
N ASN A 335 29.32 24.86 -14.48
CA ASN A 335 29.72 24.36 -15.80
C ASN A 335 28.61 23.49 -16.43
N ALA A 336 28.06 22.53 -15.67
CA ALA A 336 26.94 21.71 -16.06
C ALA A 336 26.08 21.42 -14.83
N TRP A 337 24.78 21.46 -15.01
CA TRP A 337 23.85 21.15 -13.94
C TRP A 337 23.71 19.64 -13.74
N GLY A 338 23.84 19.20 -12.49
CA GLY A 338 23.63 17.81 -12.14
C GLY A 338 23.22 17.61 -10.70
N SER A 339 22.74 16.43 -10.40
CA SER A 339 22.35 16.01 -9.07
C SER A 339 22.89 14.62 -8.75
N GLU A 340 23.21 14.39 -7.50
CA GLU A 340 23.45 13.05 -6.93
C GLU A 340 22.64 12.89 -5.67
N VAL A 341 22.07 11.70 -5.50
CA VAL A 341 21.37 11.27 -4.29
C VAL A 341 21.94 9.93 -3.87
N ASN A 342 22.70 9.94 -2.78
CA ASN A 342 23.36 8.77 -2.23
C ASN A 342 22.69 8.40 -0.91
N SER A 343 22.02 7.25 -0.87
CA SER A 343 21.30 6.76 0.29
C SER A 343 21.90 5.47 0.83
N GLU A 344 22.05 5.39 2.13
CA GLU A 344 22.47 4.18 2.83
C GLU A 344 21.49 3.90 3.99
N ARG A 345 21.03 2.67 4.09
CA ARG A 345 20.08 2.27 5.13
C ARG A 345 20.49 0.94 5.74
N PHE A 346 20.50 0.92 7.06
CA PHE A 346 20.59 -0.29 7.85
C PHE A 346 19.37 -0.38 8.77
N SER A 347 18.71 -1.53 8.82
CA SER A 347 17.60 -1.75 9.73
C SER A 347 17.60 -3.14 10.34
N VAL A 348 17.13 -3.19 11.60
CA VAL A 348 16.89 -4.41 12.35
C VAL A 348 15.46 -4.35 12.82
N SER A 349 14.66 -5.35 12.48
CA SER A 349 13.31 -5.48 13.00
C SER A 349 13.07 -6.86 13.60
N ASN A 350 12.32 -6.91 14.69
CA ASN A 350 11.89 -8.16 15.27
C ASN A 350 10.40 -8.11 15.64
N LYS A 351 9.78 -9.28 15.55
CA LYS A 351 8.42 -9.51 16.02
C LYS A 351 8.43 -10.80 16.83
N ILE A 352 7.89 -10.73 18.02
CA ILE A 352 7.74 -11.88 18.90
C ILE A 352 6.28 -11.95 19.31
N GLY A 353 5.62 -13.06 18.99
CA GLY A 353 4.24 -13.34 19.35
C GLY A 353 4.15 -14.55 20.23
N TYR A 354 3.25 -14.48 21.21
CA TYR A 354 2.88 -15.61 22.03
C TYR A 354 1.36 -15.77 22.01
N VAL A 355 0.90 -16.91 21.50
CA VAL A 355 -0.50 -17.33 21.54
C VAL A 355 -0.64 -18.29 22.70
N PHE A 356 -1.55 -18.03 23.63
CA PHE A 356 -1.76 -18.88 24.80
C PHE A 356 -2.34 -20.24 24.37
N PRO A 357 -1.64 -21.36 24.50
CA PRO A 357 -2.10 -22.64 23.93
C PRO A 357 -3.47 -23.07 24.47
N ASP A 358 -3.73 -22.87 25.75
CA ASP A 358 -5.00 -23.25 26.40
C ASP A 358 -6.14 -22.28 26.08
N THR A 359 -5.84 -21.10 25.56
CA THR A 359 -6.80 -20.05 25.22
C THR A 359 -6.36 -19.30 23.96
N PRO A 360 -6.43 -19.93 22.76
CA PRO A 360 -5.84 -19.40 21.51
C PRO A 360 -6.39 -18.05 21.04
N HIS A 361 -7.54 -17.63 21.57
CA HIS A 361 -8.09 -16.31 21.35
C HIS A 361 -7.33 -15.21 22.12
N LYS A 362 -6.40 -15.57 23.01
CA LYS A 362 -5.51 -14.65 23.72
C LYS A 362 -4.13 -14.69 23.08
N SER A 363 -3.60 -13.53 22.78
CA SER A 363 -2.23 -13.41 22.30
C SER A 363 -1.59 -12.10 22.77
N ILE A 364 -0.27 -12.15 22.91
CA ILE A 364 0.55 -10.97 23.15
C ILE A 364 1.61 -10.91 22.06
N GLY A 365 1.82 -9.73 21.49
CA GLY A 365 2.81 -9.50 20.45
C GLY A 365 3.66 -8.28 20.75
N LEU A 366 4.95 -8.41 20.54
CA LEU A 366 5.91 -7.31 20.61
C LEU A 366 6.53 -7.12 19.23
N GLN A 367 6.46 -5.91 18.72
CA GLN A 367 7.12 -5.48 17.50
C GLN A 367 8.17 -4.43 17.84
N ASN A 368 9.37 -4.56 17.34
CA ASN A 368 10.41 -3.55 17.42
C ASN A 368 11.07 -3.37 16.06
N SER A 369 11.42 -2.15 15.75
CA SER A 369 12.21 -1.81 14.58
C SER A 369 13.21 -0.72 14.92
N PHE A 370 14.45 -0.93 14.59
CA PHE A 370 15.51 0.08 14.58
C PHE A 370 15.97 0.31 13.15
N GLN A 371 16.15 1.58 12.78
CA GLN A 371 16.62 1.97 11.45
C GLN A 371 17.59 3.12 11.54
N SER A 372 18.67 3.06 10.76
CA SER A 372 19.55 4.18 10.45
C SER A 372 19.48 4.42 8.95
N HIS A 373 19.08 5.61 8.54
CA HIS A 373 19.01 6.03 7.14
C HIS A 373 19.80 7.32 6.97
N LYS A 374 20.79 7.28 6.08
CA LYS A 374 21.62 8.41 5.71
C LYS A 374 21.41 8.72 4.23
N GLN A 375 21.22 10.00 3.91
CA GLN A 375 21.17 10.51 2.55
C GLN A 375 22.05 11.74 2.46
N ASP A 376 23.02 11.72 1.53
CA ASP A 376 23.82 12.86 1.12
C ASP A 376 23.40 13.22 -0.32
N SER A 377 22.95 14.46 -0.55
CA SER A 377 22.42 14.84 -1.87
C SER A 377 22.68 16.28 -2.23
N TYR A 378 22.75 16.53 -3.55
CA TYR A 378 22.77 17.87 -4.11
C TYR A 378 21.98 17.91 -5.42
N PHE A 379 21.51 19.12 -5.77
CA PHE A 379 20.72 19.43 -6.96
C PHE A 379 21.22 20.76 -7.52
N GLY A 380 22.12 20.71 -8.52
CA GLY A 380 22.90 21.86 -8.95
C GLY A 380 23.75 22.40 -7.81
N LEU A 381 23.44 23.61 -7.32
CA LEU A 381 24.12 24.25 -6.19
C LEU A 381 23.39 24.02 -4.85
N ASN A 382 22.17 23.51 -4.86
CA ASN A 382 21.41 23.20 -3.65
C ASN A 382 21.92 21.90 -3.02
N ARG A 383 22.20 21.91 -1.74
CA ARG A 383 22.65 20.73 -0.98
C ARG A 383 21.64 20.37 0.11
N TYR A 384 21.33 19.09 0.23
CA TYR A 384 20.48 18.55 1.28
C TYR A 384 21.03 17.23 1.80
N ASP A 385 21.38 17.22 3.07
CA ASP A 385 21.89 16.05 3.78
C ASP A 385 20.97 15.74 4.96
N ILE A 386 20.59 14.46 5.12
CA ILE A 386 19.77 14.02 6.23
C ILE A 386 20.24 12.65 6.75
N HIS A 387 20.39 12.54 8.07
CA HIS A 387 20.63 11.28 8.75
C HIS A 387 19.57 11.09 9.82
N GLN A 388 18.74 10.05 9.67
CA GLN A 388 17.69 9.69 10.62
C GLN A 388 18.05 8.37 11.30
N LYS A 389 18.00 8.36 12.62
CA LYS A 389 18.01 7.14 13.44
C LYS A 389 16.62 6.99 14.07
N SER A 390 15.96 5.87 13.79
CA SER A 390 14.59 5.62 14.23
C SER A 390 14.50 4.39 15.09
N TRP A 391 13.67 4.46 16.14
CA TRP A 391 13.17 3.31 16.86
C TRP A 391 11.64 3.34 16.92
N TYR A 392 11.03 2.18 16.70
CA TYR A 392 9.61 1.93 16.84
C TYR A 392 9.39 0.70 17.70
N GLY A 393 8.53 0.81 18.70
CA GLY A 393 8.11 -0.29 19.56
C GLY A 393 6.59 -0.34 19.69
N ASN A 394 5.99 -1.54 19.60
CA ASN A 394 4.55 -1.75 19.72
C ASN A 394 4.27 -3.05 20.46
N LEU A 395 3.66 -2.96 21.63
CA LEU A 395 3.19 -4.08 22.44
C LEU A 395 1.69 -4.20 22.27
N ILE A 396 1.23 -5.36 21.83
CA ILE A 396 -0.18 -5.61 21.47
C ILE A 396 -0.68 -6.80 22.26
N TYR A 397 -1.81 -6.66 22.93
CA TYR A 397 -2.56 -7.75 23.55
C TYR A 397 -3.92 -7.88 22.91
N ASN A 398 -4.23 -9.09 22.40
CA ASN A 398 -5.53 -9.42 21.82
C ASN A 398 -6.26 -10.41 22.71
N SER A 399 -7.58 -10.24 22.82
CA SER A 399 -8.45 -11.19 23.52
C SER A 399 -9.92 -11.01 23.08
N ILE A 400 -10.80 -11.78 23.70
CA ILE A 400 -12.26 -11.69 23.56
C ILE A 400 -12.90 -11.26 24.86
N ILE A 401 -14.11 -10.68 24.76
CA ILE A 401 -14.98 -10.40 25.90
C ILE A 401 -16.16 -11.37 25.81
N THR A 402 -16.24 -12.30 26.73
CA THR A 402 -17.26 -13.35 26.84
C THR A 402 -17.29 -14.36 25.66
N ASN A 403 -17.30 -13.93 24.41
CA ASN A 403 -17.36 -14.81 23.24
C ASN A 403 -16.68 -14.20 22.02
N THR A 404 -16.54 -14.96 20.94
CA THR A 404 -15.82 -14.59 19.72
C THR A 404 -16.47 -13.45 18.91
N LYS A 405 -17.69 -13.05 19.23
CA LYS A 405 -18.35 -11.88 18.62
C LYS A 405 -17.75 -10.56 19.12
N HIS A 406 -17.15 -10.58 20.31
CA HIS A 406 -16.62 -9.42 21.01
C HIS A 406 -15.13 -9.57 21.20
N LYS A 407 -14.34 -9.01 20.27
CA LYS A 407 -12.87 -9.06 20.30
C LYS A 407 -12.34 -7.68 20.68
N PHE A 408 -11.17 -7.65 21.27
CA PHE A 408 -10.46 -6.39 21.50
C PHE A 408 -8.95 -6.57 21.33
N ALA A 409 -8.32 -5.48 20.91
CA ALA A 409 -6.89 -5.31 20.93
C ALA A 409 -6.55 -4.07 21.76
N THR A 410 -5.55 -4.16 22.60
CA THR A 410 -5.04 -3.02 23.38
C THR A 410 -3.52 -3.10 23.46
N GLY A 411 -2.89 -1.96 23.70
CA GLY A 411 -1.45 -1.97 23.77
C GLY A 411 -0.81 -0.62 24.01
N LEU A 412 0.51 -0.65 23.98
CA LEU A 412 1.38 0.51 24.15
C LEU A 412 2.30 0.62 22.94
N ASN A 413 2.55 1.84 22.52
CA ASN A 413 3.42 2.14 21.38
C ASN A 413 4.40 3.25 21.75
N GLY A 414 5.62 3.16 21.23
CA GLY A 414 6.64 4.19 21.37
C GLY A 414 7.37 4.43 20.06
N THR A 415 7.72 5.70 19.81
CA THR A 415 8.59 6.09 18.70
C THR A 415 9.69 7.01 19.19
N TYR A 416 10.85 6.90 18.56
CA TYR A 416 11.98 7.80 18.73
C TYR A 416 12.66 7.98 17.38
N ASP A 417 12.74 9.23 16.93
CA ASP A 417 13.38 9.60 15.68
C ASP A 417 14.37 10.74 15.96
N ASP A 418 15.64 10.52 15.66
CA ASP A 418 16.73 11.48 15.76
C ASP A 418 17.14 11.89 14.35
N TYR A 419 16.89 13.14 14.01
CA TYR A 419 17.17 13.73 12.73
C TYR A 419 18.36 14.69 12.83
N ASN A 420 19.40 14.44 12.04
CA ASN A 420 20.42 15.42 11.67
C ASN A 420 20.11 15.85 10.24
N GLU A 421 19.61 17.07 10.07
CA GLU A 421 19.02 17.57 8.82
C GLU A 421 19.58 18.94 8.46
N MET A 422 20.32 19.00 7.36
CA MET A 422 21.01 20.20 6.88
C MET A 422 20.54 20.54 5.48
N LEU A 423 20.11 21.78 5.28
CA LEU A 423 19.80 22.36 3.97
C LEU A 423 20.70 23.54 3.69
N SER A 424 21.24 23.62 2.48
CA SER A 424 21.97 24.78 1.96
C SER A 424 21.54 25.06 0.54
N THR A 425 20.81 26.16 0.36
CA THR A 425 20.42 26.71 -0.93
C THR A 425 20.90 28.16 -1.01
N MET A 426 20.72 28.81 -2.15
CA MET A 426 21.05 30.24 -2.29
C MET A 426 20.23 31.13 -1.34
N ALA A 427 18.96 30.77 -1.07
CA ALA A 427 18.03 31.57 -0.28
C ALA A 427 17.98 31.15 1.20
N LEU A 428 18.22 29.85 1.51
CA LEU A 428 18.04 29.31 2.84
C LEU A 428 19.18 28.35 3.16
N THR A 429 19.92 28.65 4.23
CA THR A 429 20.84 27.70 4.85
C THR A 429 20.42 27.52 6.29
N GLY A 430 20.19 26.29 6.70
CA GLY A 430 19.72 25.99 8.04
C GLY A 430 19.99 24.58 8.50
N ASP A 431 20.11 24.45 9.82
CA ASP A 431 20.12 23.19 10.54
C ASP A 431 18.71 22.96 11.11
N PHE A 432 18.06 21.90 10.64
CA PHE A 432 16.73 21.45 11.04
C PHE A 432 16.78 20.19 11.89
N SER A 433 17.94 19.90 12.48
CA SER A 433 18.15 18.74 13.33
C SER A 433 17.21 18.76 14.52
N ARG A 434 16.65 17.61 14.85
CA ARG A 434 15.65 17.49 15.91
C ARG A 434 15.51 16.06 16.41
N VAL A 435 14.88 15.92 17.56
CA VAL A 435 14.46 14.63 18.10
C VAL A 435 12.94 14.63 18.24
N ASP A 436 12.28 13.69 17.57
CA ASP A 436 10.86 13.42 17.67
C ASP A 436 10.67 12.16 18.53
N ARG A 437 9.81 12.23 19.53
CA ARG A 437 9.52 11.09 20.41
C ARG A 437 8.06 11.09 20.82
N SER A 438 7.47 9.91 20.80
CA SER A 438 6.10 9.72 21.25
C SER A 438 5.94 8.46 22.09
N VAL A 439 4.95 8.48 22.95
CA VAL A 439 4.40 7.33 23.64
C VAL A 439 2.89 7.39 23.55
N GLY A 440 2.26 6.25 23.29
CA GLY A 440 0.80 6.18 23.18
C GLY A 440 0.26 4.86 23.67
N ALA A 441 -1.03 4.90 23.99
CA ALA A 441 -1.82 3.73 24.32
C ALA A 441 -3.05 3.68 23.41
N PHE A 442 -3.48 2.47 23.05
CA PHE A 442 -4.64 2.27 22.21
C PHE A 442 -5.55 1.17 22.73
N PHE A 443 -6.81 1.30 22.36
CA PHE A 443 -7.82 0.28 22.54
C PHE A 443 -8.68 0.22 21.27
N GLU A 444 -8.82 -0.98 20.71
CA GLU A 444 -9.64 -1.26 19.54
C GLU A 444 -10.60 -2.39 19.87
N TYR A 445 -11.89 -2.15 19.71
CA TYR A 445 -12.93 -3.12 19.94
C TYR A 445 -13.57 -3.51 18.62
N THR A 446 -13.72 -4.81 18.41
CA THR A 446 -14.38 -5.39 17.25
C THR A 446 -15.62 -6.16 17.68
N TYR A 447 -16.75 -5.77 17.13
CA TYR A 447 -17.97 -6.56 17.19
C TYR A 447 -18.25 -7.20 15.84
N ASP A 448 -18.55 -8.49 15.85
CA ASP A 448 -18.97 -9.23 14.66
C ASP A 448 -20.13 -10.17 15.04
N ASN A 449 -21.31 -9.95 14.49
CA ASN A 449 -22.44 -10.83 14.75
C ASN A 449 -22.33 -12.19 14.03
N LEU A 450 -21.19 -12.42 13.32
CA LEU A 450 -20.89 -13.62 12.53
C LEU A 450 -21.89 -13.88 11.38
N SER A 451 -22.63 -12.87 10.99
CA SER A 451 -23.66 -12.94 9.95
C SER A 451 -23.50 -11.81 8.94
N ASN A 452 -24.08 -10.67 9.23
CA ASN A 452 -24.19 -9.59 8.27
C ASN A 452 -23.75 -8.23 8.78
N PHE A 453 -23.36 -8.11 10.05
CA PHE A 453 -22.99 -6.83 10.64
C PHE A 453 -21.75 -6.97 11.50
N SER A 454 -20.79 -6.08 11.28
CA SER A 454 -19.62 -5.96 12.14
C SER A 454 -19.12 -4.51 12.17
N PHE A 455 -18.51 -4.14 13.28
CA PHE A 455 -17.83 -2.85 13.38
C PHE A 455 -16.53 -2.95 14.19
N VAL A 456 -15.61 -2.03 13.91
CA VAL A 456 -14.38 -1.81 14.66
C VAL A 456 -14.39 -0.37 15.14
N ALA A 457 -14.32 -0.18 16.44
CA ALA A 457 -14.18 1.14 17.05
C ALA A 457 -12.87 1.19 17.83
N GLY A 458 -11.99 2.12 17.46
CA GLY A 458 -10.68 2.30 18.04
C GLY A 458 -10.48 3.70 18.58
N VAL A 459 -9.77 3.81 19.68
CA VAL A 459 -9.29 5.06 20.22
C VAL A 459 -7.82 4.92 20.60
N ARG A 460 -7.06 5.95 20.31
CA ARG A 460 -5.65 6.04 20.65
C ARG A 460 -5.35 7.39 21.27
N ALA A 461 -4.60 7.38 22.35
CA ALA A 461 -4.12 8.59 23.04
C ALA A 461 -2.59 8.59 22.99
N ASP A 462 -2.01 9.68 22.51
CA ASP A 462 -0.58 9.86 22.34
C ASP A 462 -0.08 11.13 23.00
N SER A 463 1.14 11.06 23.52
CA SER A 463 1.95 12.20 23.98
C SER A 463 3.19 12.28 23.11
N HIS A 464 3.36 13.40 22.41
CA HIS A 464 4.49 13.64 21.51
C HIS A 464 5.15 14.98 21.89
N ASN A 465 6.49 15.00 21.91
CA ASN A 465 7.22 16.19 22.38
C ASN A 465 6.95 17.46 21.56
N HIS A 466 6.66 17.34 20.26
CA HIS A 466 6.34 18.46 19.38
C HIS A 466 4.84 18.62 19.09
N LEU A 467 4.09 17.51 19.00
CA LEU A 467 2.65 17.54 18.66
C LEU A 467 1.75 17.68 19.90
N GLY A 468 2.31 17.61 21.12
CA GLY A 468 1.56 17.65 22.37
C GLY A 468 0.76 16.37 22.63
N ASN A 469 -0.24 16.48 23.52
CA ASN A 469 -1.15 15.38 23.84
C ASN A 469 -2.36 15.43 22.92
N PHE A 470 -2.78 14.26 22.39
CA PHE A 470 -3.92 14.20 21.49
C PHE A 470 -4.57 12.83 21.46
N ILE A 471 -5.77 12.78 20.88
CA ILE A 471 -6.55 11.56 20.72
C ILE A 471 -6.91 11.40 19.23
N THR A 472 -6.79 10.17 18.71
CA THR A 472 -7.19 9.80 17.35
C THR A 472 -8.21 8.68 17.39
N PRO A 473 -9.53 8.99 17.32
CA PRO A 473 -10.59 8.00 17.21
C PRO A 473 -10.73 7.50 15.77
N ARG A 474 -11.13 6.23 15.61
CA ARG A 474 -11.43 5.59 14.32
C ARG A 474 -12.60 4.65 14.44
N LEU A 475 -13.43 4.61 13.41
CA LEU A 475 -14.60 3.74 13.30
C LEU A 475 -14.69 3.16 11.91
N HIS A 476 -14.90 1.85 11.83
CA HIS A 476 -15.24 1.15 10.61
C HIS A 476 -16.48 0.29 10.87
N VAL A 477 -17.43 0.34 9.96
CA VAL A 477 -18.67 -0.45 10.02
C VAL A 477 -18.82 -1.20 8.72
N ARG A 478 -19.15 -2.48 8.80
CA ARG A 478 -19.51 -3.33 7.66
C ARG A 478 -20.93 -3.86 7.87
N TYR A 479 -21.73 -3.76 6.80
CA TYR A 479 -23.06 -4.32 6.75
C TYR A 479 -23.27 -5.06 5.42
N ASN A 480 -23.73 -6.31 5.49
CA ASN A 480 -24.06 -7.13 4.34
C ASN A 480 -25.61 -7.23 4.23
N PRO A 481 -26.26 -6.30 3.50
CA PRO A 481 -27.73 -6.22 3.45
C PRO A 481 -28.38 -7.44 2.79
N TRP A 482 -27.71 -8.02 1.80
CA TRP A 482 -28.12 -9.26 1.13
C TRP A 482 -26.90 -10.05 0.65
N LYS A 483 -27.12 -11.20 0.03
CA LYS A 483 -26.07 -12.10 -0.41
C LYS A 483 -25.11 -11.40 -1.38
N GLN A 484 -23.81 -11.51 -1.12
CA GLN A 484 -22.73 -10.96 -1.95
C GLN A 484 -22.70 -9.42 -2.04
N ALA A 485 -23.49 -8.72 -1.24
CA ALA A 485 -23.41 -7.28 -1.09
C ALA A 485 -22.65 -6.92 0.19
N THR A 486 -21.81 -5.91 0.12
CA THR A 486 -21.09 -5.36 1.27
C THR A 486 -21.14 -3.85 1.23
N PHE A 487 -21.69 -3.26 2.27
CA PHE A 487 -21.68 -1.82 2.50
C PHE A 487 -20.74 -1.50 3.65
N ARG A 488 -19.88 -0.48 3.50
CA ARG A 488 -18.97 -0.03 4.54
C ARG A 488 -19.08 1.46 4.75
N VAL A 489 -18.88 1.85 6.00
CA VAL A 489 -18.72 3.24 6.41
C VAL A 489 -17.49 3.34 7.28
N SER A 490 -16.71 4.37 7.11
CA SER A 490 -15.53 4.65 7.92
C SER A 490 -15.45 6.12 8.29
N ALA A 491 -14.92 6.40 9.47
CA ALA A 491 -14.57 7.73 9.93
C ALA A 491 -13.34 7.64 10.83
N GLY A 492 -12.40 8.56 10.68
CA GLY A 492 -11.23 8.55 11.53
C GLY A 492 -10.42 9.83 11.45
N ARG A 493 -9.72 10.13 12.54
CA ARG A 493 -8.84 11.28 12.66
C ARG A 493 -7.39 10.83 12.55
N GLY A 494 -6.60 11.57 11.77
CA GLY A 494 -5.14 11.44 11.70
C GLY A 494 -4.45 12.72 12.14
N LYS A 495 -3.22 12.59 12.66
CA LYS A 495 -2.35 13.71 13.03
C LYS A 495 -0.92 13.36 12.69
N ARG A 496 -0.17 14.28 12.08
CA ARG A 496 1.22 14.04 11.72
C ARG A 496 2.07 15.32 11.79
N ALA A 497 3.37 15.12 11.89
CA ALA A 497 4.36 16.16 11.67
C ALA A 497 4.72 16.19 10.17
N ALA A 498 4.73 17.36 9.53
CA ALA A 498 5.25 17.52 8.19
C ALA A 498 6.79 17.57 8.24
N ASN A 499 7.46 16.71 7.48
CA ASN A 499 8.90 16.79 7.24
C ASN A 499 9.13 17.61 5.97
N VAL A 500 9.02 18.93 6.10
CA VAL A 500 8.84 19.89 5.00
C VAL A 500 9.86 19.69 3.87
N ILE A 501 11.14 19.53 4.21
CA ILE A 501 12.21 19.40 3.20
C ILE A 501 12.24 17.97 2.67
N ALA A 502 12.25 16.96 3.55
CA ALA A 502 12.34 15.55 3.15
C ALA A 502 11.17 15.10 2.26
N GLU A 503 9.98 15.67 2.46
CA GLU A 503 8.77 15.37 1.67
C GLU A 503 8.71 16.12 0.33
N ASN A 504 9.55 17.16 0.15
CA ASN A 504 9.53 18.06 -0.99
C ASN A 504 10.90 18.22 -1.66
N GLN A 505 11.74 17.20 -1.59
CA GLN A 505 13.11 17.22 -2.14
C GLN A 505 13.16 17.51 -3.64
N GLN A 506 12.11 17.13 -4.39
CA GLN A 506 12.00 17.42 -5.82
C GLN A 506 12.06 18.93 -6.13
N LEU A 507 11.62 19.79 -5.20
CA LEU A 507 11.68 21.23 -5.37
C LEU A 507 13.12 21.78 -5.35
N LEU A 508 14.10 21.00 -4.82
CA LEU A 508 15.52 21.36 -4.85
C LEU A 508 16.09 21.28 -6.27
N ALA A 509 15.47 20.50 -7.17
CA ALA A 509 15.82 20.44 -8.58
C ALA A 509 15.13 21.57 -9.38
N SER A 510 15.06 22.75 -8.80
CA SER A 510 14.54 23.97 -9.42
C SER A 510 15.22 25.20 -8.83
N ALA A 511 15.01 26.35 -9.48
CA ALA A 511 15.43 27.67 -8.98
C ALA A 511 14.49 28.26 -7.92
N ARG A 512 13.50 27.49 -7.46
CA ARG A 512 12.53 27.96 -6.46
C ARG A 512 13.20 28.16 -5.10
N GLU A 513 13.01 29.33 -4.54
CA GLU A 513 13.49 29.68 -3.21
C GLU A 513 12.57 29.06 -2.14
N PHE A 514 13.16 28.28 -1.23
CA PHE A 514 12.44 27.73 -0.08
C PHE A 514 12.17 28.84 0.94
N THR A 515 10.89 29.13 1.19
CA THR A 515 10.48 30.08 2.21
C THR A 515 9.51 29.40 3.18
N ILE A 516 9.92 29.31 4.45
CA ILE A 516 9.07 28.73 5.50
C ILE A 516 8.55 29.88 6.36
N VAL A 517 7.24 30.11 6.30
CA VAL A 517 6.55 31.10 7.14
C VAL A 517 6.05 30.39 8.37
N GLY A 518 6.84 30.45 9.44
CA GLY A 518 6.47 29.88 10.73
C GLY A 518 5.29 30.61 11.34
N GLY A 519 4.35 29.83 11.91
CA GLY A 519 3.26 30.34 12.73
C GLY A 519 3.71 30.55 14.17
N ASP A 520 2.90 31.27 14.94
CA ASP A 520 3.14 31.52 16.37
C ASP A 520 3.11 30.20 17.16
N GLY A 521 4.28 29.72 17.60
CA GLY A 521 4.44 28.57 18.49
C GLY A 521 4.57 27.19 17.85
N GLY A 522 4.71 27.09 16.51
CA GLY A 522 5.04 25.82 15.84
C GLY A 522 6.44 25.32 16.22
N LYS A 523 6.56 24.04 16.54
CA LYS A 523 7.80 23.43 17.05
C LYS A 523 8.64 22.74 15.99
N LEU A 524 8.06 22.47 14.80
CA LEU A 524 8.72 21.82 13.68
C LEU A 524 8.77 22.78 12.50
N TYR A 525 9.93 23.21 12.09
CA TYR A 525 10.13 24.27 11.08
C TYR A 525 9.36 25.57 11.38
N GLY A 526 8.98 25.82 12.64
CA GLY A 526 8.07 26.89 13.03
C GLY A 526 6.59 26.63 12.66
N LEU A 527 6.22 25.42 12.22
CA LEU A 527 4.90 25.06 11.76
C LEU A 527 4.15 24.18 12.75
N ASN A 528 2.83 24.25 12.74
CA ASN A 528 1.93 23.42 13.50
C ASN A 528 1.68 22.08 12.79
N PRO A 529 1.35 21.00 13.53
CA PRO A 529 1.10 19.68 12.96
C PRO A 529 -0.11 19.67 12.04
N GLU A 530 -0.09 18.76 11.06
CA GLU A 530 -1.24 18.49 10.20
C GLU A 530 -2.25 17.62 10.91
N ILE A 531 -3.53 17.95 10.77
CA ILE A 531 -4.66 17.28 11.41
C ILE A 531 -5.78 17.18 10.38
N ALA A 532 -6.31 15.98 10.19
CA ALA A 532 -7.43 15.78 9.29
C ALA A 532 -8.39 14.70 9.78
N TRP A 533 -9.64 14.84 9.35
CA TRP A 533 -10.66 13.82 9.41
C TRP A 533 -10.86 13.18 8.04
N ASN A 534 -10.95 11.88 8.02
CA ASN A 534 -11.30 11.13 6.81
C ASN A 534 -12.61 10.39 7.03
N TYR A 535 -13.52 10.50 6.06
CA TYR A 535 -14.83 9.84 6.03
C TYR A 535 -14.92 9.02 4.75
N GLY A 536 -15.46 7.81 4.85
CA GLY A 536 -15.58 6.92 3.71
C GLY A 536 -16.88 6.14 3.70
N VAL A 537 -17.39 5.92 2.49
CA VAL A 537 -18.51 5.02 2.20
C VAL A 537 -18.12 4.17 1.02
N SER A 538 -18.28 2.85 1.12
CA SER A 538 -18.08 1.95 -0.01
C SER A 538 -19.17 0.91 -0.12
N PHE A 539 -19.48 0.53 -1.35
CA PHE A 539 -20.42 -0.53 -1.69
C PHE A 539 -19.76 -1.50 -2.65
N LEU A 540 -19.90 -2.79 -2.39
CA LEU A 540 -19.40 -3.88 -3.19
C LEU A 540 -20.55 -4.84 -3.47
N GLN A 541 -20.75 -5.25 -4.70
CA GLN A 541 -21.70 -6.27 -5.11
C GLN A 541 -21.03 -7.28 -6.05
N ALA A 542 -20.94 -8.52 -5.63
CA ALA A 542 -20.63 -9.62 -6.52
C ALA A 542 -21.93 -10.20 -7.10
N PHE A 543 -21.92 -10.56 -8.38
CA PHE A 543 -23.09 -11.06 -9.11
C PHE A 543 -22.65 -11.92 -10.30
N LYS A 544 -23.61 -12.43 -11.07
CA LYS A 544 -23.32 -13.19 -12.29
C LYS A 544 -23.88 -12.47 -13.52
N VAL A 545 -23.04 -12.29 -14.51
CA VAL A 545 -23.42 -11.80 -15.85
C VAL A 545 -23.27 -12.96 -16.84
N LEU A 546 -24.35 -13.37 -17.50
CA LEU A 546 -24.35 -14.52 -18.42
C LEU A 546 -23.73 -15.79 -17.81
N GLY A 547 -23.96 -16.02 -16.49
CA GLY A 547 -23.43 -17.16 -15.75
C GLY A 547 -21.96 -17.02 -15.31
N LYS A 548 -21.29 -15.90 -15.61
CA LYS A 548 -19.90 -15.62 -15.24
C LYS A 548 -19.83 -14.71 -14.03
N ASN A 549 -18.83 -14.93 -13.16
CA ASN A 549 -18.64 -14.13 -11.96
C ASN A 549 -18.21 -12.71 -12.34
N ALA A 550 -18.91 -11.73 -11.81
CA ALA A 550 -18.62 -10.31 -11.96
C ALA A 550 -18.72 -9.62 -10.60
N GLU A 551 -18.01 -8.54 -10.43
CA GLU A 551 -18.03 -7.70 -9.24
C GLU A 551 -18.08 -6.23 -9.65
N PHE A 552 -18.91 -5.48 -8.99
CA PHE A 552 -18.97 -4.02 -9.09
C PHE A 552 -18.74 -3.42 -7.71
N SER A 553 -17.92 -2.39 -7.63
CA SER A 553 -17.74 -1.61 -6.41
C SER A 553 -17.71 -0.13 -6.72
N ILE A 554 -18.20 0.65 -5.76
CA ILE A 554 -18.13 2.09 -5.76
C ILE A 554 -17.75 2.55 -4.36
N ASP A 555 -16.82 3.49 -4.27
CA ASP A 555 -16.41 4.09 -3.01
C ASP A 555 -16.30 5.62 -3.14
N PHE A 556 -16.65 6.30 -2.07
CA PHE A 556 -16.48 7.74 -1.92
C PHE A 556 -15.80 8.03 -0.60
N TYR A 557 -14.75 8.83 -0.66
CA TYR A 557 -14.00 9.28 0.51
C TYR A 557 -13.86 10.79 0.49
N ARG A 558 -13.97 11.38 1.68
CA ARG A 558 -13.69 12.78 1.92
C ARG A 558 -12.69 12.94 3.04
N THR A 559 -11.66 13.73 2.81
CA THR A 559 -10.71 14.18 3.83
C THR A 559 -10.85 15.68 4.01
N ASP A 560 -11.12 16.11 5.24
CA ASP A 560 -11.15 17.54 5.63
C ASP A 560 -9.97 17.82 6.57
N PHE A 561 -9.20 18.84 6.25
CA PHE A 561 -8.06 19.27 7.05
C PHE A 561 -8.47 20.33 8.08
N ASP A 562 -8.29 20.02 9.36
CA ASP A 562 -8.36 21.02 10.44
C ASP A 562 -7.13 21.93 10.38
N ASN A 563 -5.95 21.37 10.04
CA ASN A 563 -4.72 22.08 9.73
C ASN A 563 -3.87 21.28 8.76
N GLN A 564 -3.18 21.96 7.86
CA GLN A 564 -2.29 21.41 6.86
C GLN A 564 -1.06 22.31 6.71
N VAL A 565 0.10 21.71 6.40
CA VAL A 565 1.23 22.47 5.89
C VAL A 565 1.04 22.63 4.38
N VAL A 566 0.70 23.83 3.98
CA VAL A 566 0.47 24.17 2.57
C VAL A 566 1.82 24.34 1.87
N VAL A 567 1.98 23.68 0.74
CA VAL A 567 3.09 23.87 -0.20
C VAL A 567 2.55 24.72 -1.35
N ASP A 568 2.80 26.02 -1.30
CA ASP A 568 2.27 27.00 -2.26
C ASP A 568 3.33 27.30 -3.32
N LEU A 569 3.09 26.80 -4.52
CA LEU A 569 3.90 27.06 -5.73
C LEU A 569 3.26 28.08 -6.65
N ASP A 570 2.11 28.63 -6.24
CA ASP A 570 1.33 29.60 -7.01
C ASP A 570 1.56 31.04 -6.56
N ASN A 571 2.16 31.26 -5.38
CA ASN A 571 2.49 32.62 -4.92
C ASN A 571 3.48 33.30 -5.89
N SER A 572 4.53 32.59 -6.28
CA SER A 572 5.48 32.99 -7.32
C SER A 572 6.06 31.76 -8.00
N PRO A 573 6.33 31.77 -9.33
CA PRO A 573 7.04 30.69 -10.01
C PRO A 573 8.45 30.45 -9.48
N GLN A 574 9.08 31.42 -8.86
CA GLN A 574 10.44 31.33 -8.29
C GLN A 574 10.44 31.03 -6.80
N GLN A 575 9.28 30.67 -6.20
CA GLN A 575 9.18 30.42 -4.76
C GLN A 575 8.46 29.11 -4.46
N ALA A 576 8.95 28.39 -3.47
CA ALA A 576 8.23 27.33 -2.77
C ALA A 576 7.93 27.83 -1.35
N LEU A 577 6.67 28.24 -1.12
CA LEU A 577 6.23 28.83 0.13
C LEU A 577 5.53 27.79 0.99
N PHE A 578 5.98 27.63 2.24
CA PHE A 578 5.44 26.69 3.22
C PHE A 578 4.84 27.46 4.40
N TYR A 579 3.58 27.18 4.71
CA TYR A 579 2.86 27.81 5.83
C TYR A 579 1.72 26.93 6.33
N ASN A 580 1.21 27.20 7.53
CA ASN A 580 0.03 26.53 8.01
C ASN A 580 -1.24 27.03 7.32
N LEU A 581 -2.16 26.13 7.06
CA LEU A 581 -3.45 26.40 6.40
C LEU A 581 -4.22 27.51 7.13
N ASN A 582 -4.66 28.49 6.36
CA ASN A 582 -5.59 29.54 6.80
C ASN A 582 -6.80 29.54 5.87
N GLY A 583 -7.79 28.73 6.18
CA GLY A 583 -8.98 28.52 5.37
C GLY A 583 -9.32 27.04 5.21
N ASN A 584 -9.94 26.67 4.09
CA ASN A 584 -10.41 25.33 3.83
C ASN A 584 -9.43 24.53 2.98
N SER A 585 -9.20 23.28 3.34
CA SER A 585 -8.53 22.28 2.51
C SER A 585 -9.23 20.95 2.62
N PHE A 586 -9.54 20.35 1.47
CA PHE A 586 -10.22 19.06 1.43
C PHE A 586 -9.82 18.23 0.21
N ALA A 587 -10.05 16.91 0.30
CA ALA A 587 -9.94 15.98 -0.81
C ALA A 587 -11.20 15.11 -0.89
N ASN A 588 -11.93 15.18 -2.00
CA ASN A 588 -12.99 14.26 -2.36
C ASN A 588 -12.47 13.26 -3.39
N SER A 589 -12.75 11.98 -3.19
CA SER A 589 -12.36 10.89 -4.08
C SER A 589 -13.55 9.98 -4.31
N LEU A 590 -13.93 9.80 -5.56
CA LEU A 590 -14.91 8.80 -6.02
C LEU A 590 -14.19 7.79 -6.89
N GLN A 591 -14.38 6.50 -6.64
CA GLN A 591 -13.90 5.41 -7.50
C GLN A 591 -15.04 4.44 -7.77
N ALA A 592 -15.24 4.09 -9.03
CA ALA A 592 -16.10 2.99 -9.45
C ALA A 592 -15.23 1.95 -10.16
N GLU A 593 -15.41 0.68 -9.85
CA GLU A 593 -14.64 -0.43 -10.40
C GLU A 593 -15.58 -1.57 -10.79
N PHE A 594 -15.31 -2.16 -11.93
CA PHE A 594 -15.98 -3.35 -12.43
C PHE A 594 -14.96 -4.40 -12.82
N SER A 595 -15.18 -5.64 -12.40
CA SER A 595 -14.37 -6.79 -12.80
C SER A 595 -15.25 -7.95 -13.24
N ILE A 596 -14.78 -8.73 -14.21
CA ILE A 596 -15.46 -9.92 -14.71
C ILE A 596 -14.45 -10.93 -15.24
N THR A 597 -14.75 -12.22 -15.03
CA THR A 597 -14.03 -13.35 -15.63
C THR A 597 -14.93 -13.98 -16.71
N PRO A 598 -14.95 -13.45 -17.96
CA PRO A 598 -15.89 -13.87 -19.00
C PRO A 598 -15.61 -15.27 -19.54
N ALA A 599 -14.36 -15.73 -19.46
CA ALA A 599 -13.93 -17.07 -19.83
C ALA A 599 -12.87 -17.58 -18.86
N LYS A 600 -12.66 -18.90 -18.81
CA LYS A 600 -11.60 -19.49 -17.98
C LYS A 600 -10.23 -18.92 -18.36
N GLY A 601 -9.55 -18.33 -17.41
CA GLY A 601 -8.24 -17.71 -17.62
C GLY A 601 -8.26 -16.30 -18.20
N LEU A 602 -9.43 -15.73 -18.53
CA LEU A 602 -9.56 -14.36 -19.03
C LEU A 602 -10.21 -13.49 -17.96
N ASP A 603 -9.47 -12.51 -17.46
CA ASP A 603 -9.93 -11.53 -16.47
C ASP A 603 -9.93 -10.13 -17.11
N PHE A 604 -11.00 -9.39 -16.88
CA PHE A 604 -11.14 -8.00 -17.28
C PHE A 604 -11.46 -7.16 -16.03
N LYS A 605 -10.78 -6.02 -15.91
CA LYS A 605 -11.00 -5.03 -14.84
C LYS A 605 -11.03 -3.64 -15.46
N ALA A 606 -11.99 -2.83 -15.08
CA ALA A 606 -12.04 -1.41 -15.43
C ALA A 606 -12.35 -0.58 -14.20
N ALA A 607 -11.77 0.60 -14.11
CA ALA A 607 -12.05 1.55 -13.04
C ALA A 607 -12.08 2.98 -13.56
N TYR A 608 -12.94 3.78 -12.96
CA TYR A 608 -13.00 5.21 -13.14
C TYR A 608 -12.80 5.90 -11.79
N LYS A 609 -11.99 6.96 -11.79
CA LYS A 609 -11.76 7.81 -10.62
C LYS A 609 -12.09 9.26 -10.92
N TYR A 610 -12.63 9.93 -9.92
CA TYR A 610 -12.82 11.37 -9.90
C TYR A 610 -12.25 11.93 -8.62
N TYR A 611 -11.43 12.99 -8.75
CA TYR A 611 -10.84 13.73 -7.65
C TYR A 611 -11.24 15.19 -7.68
N ASP A 612 -11.65 15.72 -6.53
CA ASP A 612 -11.80 17.15 -6.27
C ASP A 612 -10.99 17.48 -5.02
N VAL A 613 -9.76 17.92 -5.23
CA VAL A 613 -8.80 18.25 -4.18
C VAL A 613 -8.53 19.74 -4.23
N GLN A 614 -8.92 20.45 -3.18
CA GLN A 614 -8.79 21.88 -3.10
C GLN A 614 -8.10 22.31 -1.80
N THR A 615 -7.29 23.37 -1.92
CA THR A 615 -6.57 23.95 -0.79
C THR A 615 -6.68 25.47 -0.87
N GLN A 616 -6.83 26.12 0.29
CA GLN A 616 -6.73 27.56 0.39
C GLN A 616 -5.26 27.97 0.30
N PHE A 617 -4.89 28.54 -0.85
CA PHE A 617 -3.58 29.15 -1.08
C PHE A 617 -3.63 30.65 -0.81
N THR A 618 -2.47 31.31 -0.90
CA THR A 618 -2.37 32.77 -0.78
C THR A 618 -3.25 33.53 -1.80
N LYS A 619 -3.39 33.00 -3.01
CA LYS A 619 -4.20 33.51 -4.11
C LYS A 619 -5.67 33.09 -4.09
N GLY A 620 -6.11 32.38 -3.06
CA GLY A 620 -7.48 31.88 -2.94
C GLY A 620 -7.56 30.36 -2.93
N GLN A 621 -8.78 29.84 -2.98
CA GLN A 621 -9.01 28.41 -3.03
C GLN A 621 -8.79 27.86 -4.44
N LEU A 622 -7.80 26.98 -4.60
CA LEU A 622 -7.41 26.42 -5.89
C LEU A 622 -7.33 24.90 -5.81
N GLU A 623 -7.46 24.27 -6.98
CA GLU A 623 -7.22 22.83 -7.14
C GLU A 623 -5.75 22.47 -6.85
N LYS A 624 -5.53 21.31 -6.26
CA LYS A 624 -4.18 20.79 -6.04
C LYS A 624 -3.48 20.56 -7.38
N THR A 625 -2.27 21.09 -7.51
CA THR A 625 -1.44 20.93 -8.73
C THR A 625 -1.07 19.47 -8.97
N LEU A 626 -0.84 19.10 -10.23
CA LEU A 626 -0.39 17.77 -10.69
C LEU A 626 -1.29 16.62 -10.16
N THR A 627 -2.60 16.90 -10.08
CA THR A 627 -3.60 15.92 -9.65
C THR A 627 -4.73 15.89 -10.67
N PRO A 628 -4.83 14.83 -11.49
CA PRO A 628 -5.86 14.72 -12.52
C PRO A 628 -7.24 14.61 -11.87
N LYS A 629 -8.22 15.40 -12.37
CA LYS A 629 -9.62 15.26 -11.92
C LYS A 629 -10.22 13.92 -12.29
N HIS A 630 -9.89 13.42 -13.46
CA HIS A 630 -10.47 12.19 -14.02
C HIS A 630 -9.37 11.22 -14.38
N ARG A 631 -9.58 9.95 -14.08
CA ARG A 631 -8.71 8.87 -14.49
C ARG A 631 -9.53 7.65 -14.91
N TRP A 632 -9.16 7.03 -16.03
CA TRP A 632 -9.62 5.71 -16.45
C TRP A 632 -8.50 4.72 -16.37
N PHE A 633 -8.84 3.54 -15.92
CA PHE A 633 -7.96 2.38 -15.83
C PHE A 633 -8.68 1.19 -16.44
N ALA A 634 -7.98 0.38 -17.24
CA ALA A 634 -8.46 -0.93 -17.67
C ALA A 634 -7.30 -1.92 -17.68
N ASN A 635 -7.58 -3.14 -17.28
CA ASN A 635 -6.63 -4.25 -17.34
C ASN A 635 -7.32 -5.47 -17.95
N VAL A 636 -6.62 -6.15 -18.86
CA VAL A 636 -7.00 -7.43 -19.44
C VAL A 636 -5.88 -8.42 -19.20
N ALA A 637 -6.18 -9.49 -18.50
CA ALA A 637 -5.24 -10.57 -18.25
C ALA A 637 -5.78 -11.87 -18.84
N TYR A 638 -4.96 -12.60 -19.60
CA TYR A 638 -5.31 -13.91 -20.15
C TYR A 638 -4.24 -14.93 -19.84
N GLU A 639 -4.65 -16.06 -19.27
CA GLU A 639 -3.79 -17.22 -19.01
C GLU A 639 -4.34 -18.42 -19.77
N THR A 640 -3.52 -19.01 -20.64
CA THR A 640 -3.91 -20.26 -21.32
C THR A 640 -4.08 -21.39 -20.30
N PRO A 641 -4.88 -22.44 -20.59
CA PRO A 641 -4.94 -23.61 -19.75
C PRO A 641 -3.55 -24.21 -19.52
N GLU A 642 -3.26 -24.59 -18.29
CA GLU A 642 -2.03 -25.26 -17.92
C GLU A 642 -1.99 -26.66 -18.53
N ARG A 643 -0.94 -27.00 -19.27
CA ARG A 643 -0.76 -28.31 -19.89
C ARG A 643 0.04 -29.23 -18.97
N HIS A 644 -0.66 -30.04 -18.19
CA HIS A 644 -0.03 -30.99 -17.24
C HIS A 644 0.85 -32.04 -17.92
N GLU A 645 0.48 -32.48 -19.13
CA GLU A 645 1.25 -33.44 -19.93
C GLU A 645 2.61 -32.90 -20.39
N ASN A 646 2.75 -31.57 -20.53
CA ASN A 646 3.95 -30.89 -20.98
C ASN A 646 4.56 -30.02 -19.85
N ASN A 647 4.83 -30.61 -18.70
CA ASN A 647 5.58 -29.99 -17.61
C ASN A 647 5.02 -28.66 -17.10
N HIS A 648 3.68 -28.52 -17.06
CA HIS A 648 2.96 -27.31 -16.60
C HIS A 648 3.16 -26.05 -17.47
N SER A 649 3.37 -26.22 -18.77
CA SER A 649 3.58 -25.10 -19.69
C SER A 649 2.32 -24.25 -19.85
N GLN A 650 2.50 -22.90 -19.78
CA GLN A 650 1.42 -21.92 -19.88
C GLN A 650 1.91 -20.64 -20.54
N TRP A 651 1.01 -19.92 -21.24
CA TRP A 651 1.21 -18.54 -21.67
C TRP A 651 0.36 -17.61 -20.79
N LYS A 652 0.92 -16.46 -20.42
CA LYS A 652 0.20 -15.38 -19.75
C LYS A 652 0.38 -14.10 -20.52
N PHE A 653 -0.71 -13.36 -20.71
CA PHE A 653 -0.76 -12.07 -21.38
C PHE A 653 -1.40 -11.09 -20.43
N ASP A 654 -0.81 -9.93 -20.29
CA ASP A 654 -1.34 -8.84 -19.48
C ASP A 654 -1.25 -7.52 -20.24
N VAL A 655 -2.32 -6.75 -20.23
CA VAL A 655 -2.38 -5.43 -20.88
C VAL A 655 -3.06 -4.47 -19.93
N THR A 656 -2.41 -3.37 -19.61
CA THR A 656 -2.91 -2.31 -18.71
C THR A 656 -2.97 -0.99 -19.46
N PHE A 657 -4.15 -0.39 -19.50
CA PHE A 657 -4.40 0.93 -20.07
C PHE A 657 -4.67 1.92 -18.95
N ASN A 658 -4.04 3.09 -19.00
CA ASN A 658 -4.29 4.23 -18.14
C ASN A 658 -4.54 5.48 -18.99
N TRP A 659 -5.62 6.21 -18.67
CA TRP A 659 -5.85 7.54 -19.18
C TRP A 659 -5.98 8.50 -18.00
N LEU A 660 -5.23 9.61 -18.07
CA LEU A 660 -5.23 10.68 -17.09
C LEU A 660 -5.79 11.95 -17.75
N GLY A 661 -6.77 12.55 -17.11
CA GLY A 661 -7.35 13.83 -17.53
C GLY A 661 -6.41 14.98 -17.30
N GLU A 662 -6.88 16.18 -17.67
CA GLU A 662 -6.17 17.43 -17.44
C GLU A 662 -5.79 17.60 -15.95
N GLN A 663 -4.63 18.21 -15.72
CA GLN A 663 -4.08 18.46 -14.39
C GLN A 663 -3.68 19.92 -14.29
N ARG A 664 -4.05 20.60 -13.22
CA ARG A 664 -3.59 21.96 -12.98
C ARG A 664 -2.07 21.97 -12.76
N LEU A 665 -1.37 22.87 -13.43
CA LEU A 665 0.05 23.13 -13.22
C LEU A 665 0.23 24.30 -12.22
N PRO A 666 1.38 24.36 -11.50
CA PRO A 666 1.77 25.57 -10.80
C PRO A 666 1.84 26.77 -11.78
N THR A 667 1.50 27.96 -11.31
CA THR A 667 1.49 29.16 -12.18
C THR A 667 2.90 29.46 -12.68
N THR A 668 2.98 29.78 -13.98
CA THR A 668 4.17 30.34 -14.63
C THR A 668 3.89 31.70 -15.27
N ALA A 669 2.76 32.31 -14.94
CA ALA A 669 2.23 33.52 -15.63
C ALA A 669 3.17 34.73 -15.57
N THR A 670 3.99 34.87 -14.52
CA THR A 670 4.96 35.95 -14.34
C THR A 670 6.33 35.66 -14.98
N ASN A 671 6.56 34.46 -15.51
CA ASN A 671 7.77 34.16 -16.24
C ASN A 671 7.82 34.88 -17.59
N PRO A 672 9.01 35.05 -18.21
CA PRO A 672 9.12 35.38 -19.61
C PRO A 672 8.26 34.49 -20.51
N VAL A 673 7.73 35.00 -21.59
CA VAL A 673 6.79 34.30 -22.47
C VAL A 673 7.31 32.92 -22.90
N VAL A 674 8.62 32.78 -23.15
CA VAL A 674 9.30 31.56 -23.58
C VAL A 674 9.26 30.44 -22.50
N TYR A 675 9.07 30.80 -21.22
CA TYR A 675 9.03 29.86 -20.08
C TYR A 675 7.64 29.78 -19.44
N ARG A 676 6.60 30.21 -20.16
CA ARG A 676 5.21 30.10 -19.69
C ARG A 676 4.58 28.80 -20.17
N LEU A 677 3.93 28.11 -19.24
CA LEU A 677 3.08 26.96 -19.51
C LEU A 677 1.61 27.39 -19.43
N SER A 678 0.73 26.57 -20.01
CA SER A 678 -0.71 26.67 -19.78
C SER A 678 -1.03 26.36 -18.31
N ASP A 679 -2.16 26.85 -17.80
CA ASP A 679 -2.60 26.59 -16.43
C ASP A 679 -2.91 25.10 -16.21
N TYR A 680 -3.21 24.36 -17.28
CA TYR A 680 -3.51 22.94 -17.25
C TYR A 680 -2.62 22.16 -18.24
N ALA A 681 -2.11 21.03 -17.77
CA ALA A 681 -1.47 20.02 -18.58
C ALA A 681 -2.54 19.24 -19.38
N PRO A 682 -2.26 18.84 -20.63
CA PRO A 682 -3.19 18.06 -21.44
C PRO A 682 -3.42 16.66 -20.85
N SER A 683 -4.57 16.07 -21.20
CA SER A 683 -4.84 14.67 -20.91
C SER A 683 -3.95 13.75 -21.78
N PHE A 684 -3.61 12.58 -21.25
CA PHE A 684 -2.80 11.60 -21.98
C PHE A 684 -3.19 10.18 -21.60
N ALA A 685 -2.72 9.22 -22.42
CA ALA A 685 -2.92 7.78 -22.18
C ALA A 685 -1.61 7.01 -22.31
N THR A 686 -1.45 5.98 -21.48
CA THR A 686 -0.36 5.02 -21.56
C THR A 686 -0.90 3.61 -21.66
N LEU A 687 -0.20 2.75 -22.38
CA LEU A 687 -0.48 1.34 -22.51
C LEU A 687 0.76 0.54 -22.10
N ASN A 688 0.61 -0.38 -21.17
CA ASN A 688 1.65 -1.32 -20.75
C ASN A 688 1.21 -2.73 -21.12
N ALA A 689 2.14 -3.58 -21.55
CA ALA A 689 1.82 -4.98 -21.83
C ALA A 689 2.98 -5.91 -21.47
N GLN A 690 2.65 -7.13 -21.03
CA GLN A 690 3.62 -8.19 -20.76
C GLN A 690 3.12 -9.53 -21.29
N ILE A 691 4.04 -10.30 -21.85
CA ILE A 691 3.83 -11.69 -22.26
C ILE A 691 4.80 -12.53 -21.44
N THR A 692 4.29 -13.57 -20.77
CA THR A 692 5.10 -14.51 -20.01
C THR A 692 4.89 -15.92 -20.54
N LYS A 693 5.98 -16.60 -20.89
CA LYS A 693 5.98 -18.03 -21.20
C LYS A 693 6.49 -18.80 -20.00
N VAL A 694 5.59 -19.52 -19.36
CA VAL A 694 5.93 -20.53 -18.35
C VAL A 694 6.28 -21.82 -19.11
N PHE A 695 7.51 -22.29 -18.98
CA PHE A 695 7.98 -23.55 -19.57
C PHE A 695 7.75 -24.72 -18.63
N SER A 696 7.92 -24.47 -17.33
CA SER A 696 7.74 -25.46 -16.27
C SER A 696 7.41 -24.75 -14.94
N LYS A 697 7.14 -25.50 -13.88
CA LYS A 697 7.01 -24.93 -12.52
C LYS A 697 8.26 -24.18 -12.04
N THR A 698 9.42 -24.48 -12.64
CA THR A 698 10.73 -23.98 -12.23
C THR A 698 11.26 -22.87 -13.11
N PHE A 699 10.76 -22.69 -14.35
CA PHE A 699 11.35 -21.76 -15.29
C PHE A 699 10.30 -21.01 -16.14
N GLU A 700 10.44 -19.69 -16.21
CA GLU A 700 9.64 -18.81 -17.05
C GLU A 700 10.47 -17.66 -17.63
N ILE A 701 10.07 -17.20 -18.81
CA ILE A 701 10.63 -16.00 -19.49
C ILE A 701 9.49 -15.02 -19.70
N TYR A 702 9.76 -13.74 -19.52
CA TYR A 702 8.81 -12.67 -19.81
C TYR A 702 9.44 -11.58 -20.66
N VAL A 703 8.62 -10.96 -21.50
CA VAL A 703 8.93 -9.76 -22.29
C VAL A 703 7.78 -8.78 -22.16
N GLY A 704 8.07 -7.50 -22.14
CA GLY A 704 7.02 -6.49 -22.02
C GLY A 704 7.46 -5.12 -22.48
N GLY A 705 6.51 -4.20 -22.46
CA GLY A 705 6.73 -2.80 -22.77
C GLY A 705 5.89 -1.92 -21.84
N GLU A 706 6.49 -0.85 -21.40
CA GLU A 706 5.86 0.25 -20.68
C GLU A 706 5.62 1.41 -21.64
N ASN A 707 4.49 2.10 -21.48
CA ASN A 707 4.13 3.26 -22.29
C ASN A 707 4.28 2.99 -23.82
N ILE A 708 3.76 1.84 -24.28
CA ILE A 708 3.83 1.42 -25.72
C ILE A 708 3.19 2.47 -26.64
N THR A 709 2.29 3.31 -26.11
CA THR A 709 1.72 4.46 -26.83
C THR A 709 2.75 5.54 -27.14
N ASN A 710 3.94 5.45 -26.58
CA ASN A 710 5.07 6.37 -26.74
C ASN A 710 4.72 7.83 -26.43
N TYR A 711 3.80 8.08 -25.47
CA TYR A 711 3.53 9.44 -25.03
C TYR A 711 4.71 9.99 -24.27
N LYS A 712 5.16 11.19 -24.61
CA LYS A 712 6.25 11.91 -23.94
C LYS A 712 5.82 13.32 -23.59
N GLN A 713 6.25 13.78 -22.44
CA GLN A 713 6.16 15.20 -22.07
C GLN A 713 7.40 15.91 -22.62
N GLU A 714 7.19 16.87 -23.53
CA GLU A 714 8.31 17.62 -24.15
C GLU A 714 8.87 18.71 -23.23
N ASN A 715 8.02 19.38 -22.44
CA ASN A 715 8.40 20.51 -21.59
C ASN A 715 8.31 20.14 -20.10
N GLY A 716 8.96 19.06 -19.69
CA GLY A 716 9.05 18.62 -18.28
C GLY A 716 9.97 19.49 -17.44
N ILE A 717 10.97 20.12 -18.09
CA ILE A 717 11.94 21.02 -17.48
C ILE A 717 11.86 22.37 -18.17
N LEU A 718 11.70 23.44 -17.39
CA LEU A 718 11.73 24.82 -17.87
C LEU A 718 13.16 25.36 -17.86
N ALA A 719 13.48 26.21 -18.82
CA ALA A 719 14.75 26.93 -18.95
C ALA A 719 15.99 25.97 -18.94
N THR A 720 15.91 24.87 -19.68
CA THR A 720 17.02 23.91 -19.81
C THR A 720 18.30 24.52 -20.39
N ASN A 721 18.19 25.62 -21.13
CA ASN A 721 19.31 26.40 -21.67
C ASN A 721 20.03 27.25 -20.61
N ASP A 722 19.44 27.46 -19.44
CA ASP A 722 20.03 28.24 -18.33
C ASP A 722 19.65 27.55 -16.98
N PRO A 723 20.20 26.35 -16.69
CA PRO A 723 19.77 25.56 -15.54
C PRO A 723 20.22 26.11 -14.18
N PHE A 724 21.04 27.15 -14.15
CA PHE A 724 21.40 27.89 -12.94
C PHE A 724 20.68 29.25 -12.85
N GLY A 725 19.87 29.59 -13.87
CA GLY A 725 19.09 30.80 -13.91
C GLY A 725 17.80 30.72 -13.11
N ALA A 726 17.17 31.89 -12.94
CA ALA A 726 16.00 32.07 -12.07
C ALA A 726 14.72 31.34 -12.53
N TYR A 727 14.69 30.80 -13.75
CA TYR A 727 13.49 30.18 -14.35
C TYR A 727 13.61 28.67 -14.51
N PHE A 728 14.74 28.08 -14.10
CA PHE A 728 14.94 26.63 -14.16
C PHE A 728 13.96 25.92 -13.21
N ASP A 729 13.18 24.98 -13.74
CA ASP A 729 12.23 24.22 -12.93
C ASP A 729 11.93 22.84 -13.56
N SER A 730 12.29 21.77 -12.85
CA SER A 730 12.03 20.39 -13.25
C SER A 730 10.77 19.80 -12.63
N THR A 731 10.01 20.58 -11.85
CA THR A 731 8.86 20.08 -11.08
C THR A 731 7.54 20.11 -11.86
N MET A 732 7.57 20.44 -13.14
CA MET A 732 6.40 20.52 -14.02
C MET A 732 6.04 19.17 -14.67
N GLN A 733 6.55 18.07 -14.12
CA GLN A 733 6.38 16.73 -14.67
C GLN A 733 4.97 16.18 -14.38
N TYR A 734 4.16 16.00 -15.42
CA TYR A 734 2.83 15.40 -15.33
C TYR A 734 2.71 14.05 -16.07
N ALA A 735 3.64 13.74 -16.97
CA ALA A 735 3.64 12.56 -17.82
C ALA A 735 5.05 11.99 -17.99
N PRO A 736 5.24 10.78 -18.55
CA PRO A 736 6.56 10.20 -18.79
C PRO A 736 7.46 11.10 -19.67
N ALA A 737 8.75 11.23 -19.33
CA ALA A 737 9.76 11.87 -20.17
C ALA A 737 10.38 10.86 -21.15
N PHE A 738 10.64 9.64 -20.71
CA PHE A 738 11.36 8.61 -21.47
C PHE A 738 10.58 8.11 -22.72
N GLY A 739 9.25 8.11 -22.73
CA GLY A 739 8.46 7.53 -23.80
C GLY A 739 8.24 6.01 -23.61
N GLN A 740 8.28 5.24 -24.70
CA GLN A 740 8.15 3.77 -24.67
C GLN A 740 9.44 3.14 -24.11
N MET A 741 9.29 2.03 -23.40
CA MET A 741 10.41 1.26 -22.85
C MET A 741 10.11 -0.23 -22.93
N TYR A 742 11.01 -1.00 -23.56
CA TYR A 742 10.89 -2.44 -23.65
C TYR A 742 11.84 -3.15 -22.69
N TYR A 743 11.41 -4.31 -22.20
CA TYR A 743 12.18 -5.10 -21.26
C TYR A 743 11.99 -6.59 -21.48
N ALA A 744 12.94 -7.37 -20.98
CA ALA A 744 12.88 -8.82 -20.93
C ALA A 744 13.46 -9.34 -19.62
N GLY A 745 13.03 -10.51 -19.23
CA GLY A 745 13.62 -11.16 -18.06
C GLY A 745 13.25 -12.64 -17.97
N LEU A 746 13.87 -13.29 -17.01
CA LEU A 746 13.64 -14.69 -16.71
C LEU A 746 13.49 -14.91 -15.22
N ARG A 747 12.71 -15.93 -14.85
CA ARG A 747 12.56 -16.39 -13.46
C ARG A 747 12.85 -17.87 -13.38
N PHE A 748 13.68 -18.22 -12.41
CA PHE A 748 14.05 -19.59 -12.10
C PHE A 748 13.76 -19.91 -10.64
N LYS A 749 13.18 -21.09 -10.38
CA LYS A 749 12.77 -21.54 -9.04
C LYS A 749 13.24 -22.97 -8.81
N ILE A 750 13.71 -23.26 -7.60
CA ILE A 750 13.85 -24.61 -7.08
C ILE A 750 12.72 -24.76 -6.04
N LEU A 751 11.87 -25.82 -6.24
CA LEU A 751 10.69 -26.08 -5.41
C LEU A 751 10.99 -27.08 -4.28
#